data_96204f99099f242280bde21e9ed9a779
#
_entry.id   96204f99099f242280bde21e9ed9a779
#
_cell.length_a   1.000
_cell.length_b   1.000
_cell.length_c   1.000
_cell.angle_alpha   90.00
_cell.angle_beta   90.00
_cell.angle_gamma   90.00
#
_symmetry.space_group_name_H-M   'P 1'
#
loop_
_entity.id
_entity.type
_entity.pdbx_description
1 polymer ?
#
loop_
_entity_poly.entity_id
_entity_poly.type
_entity_poly.pdbx_seq_one_letter_code
_entity_poly.pdbx_strand_id
1 'polypeptide(L)'
;MNVDQLAESLRSDPMFMQNVVRWDVLPARPAVYEPFPDSLDPRLLPVLEKRGVHQLYRHQAHAIREVLAGRDVVVVTPTASGKTMCYNLPVLSAILQNDDARALYLFPTKALSADQVSELYELIEAMGVDIKTYTYDGDTPGAARKAVRQAGHIVVTNPDMLHSGILPHHTKWVKLFENLRYIVIDEIHTYRGVFGSNLANVLRRLLRLCDFYGSHPQFILCSATIANPKELAETLTGREVSLVDDNGAPMGVRHFVFYNPPVVNRQLGIRKGVLQETRRIAGLLLQNGIQAITFARSRLAVEVLTKYLKDMVRDPLGNAGRVRGYRGGYLPTERREIERGLRAGRVDAVVSTNALELGIDIGALDACVLCGYPGTIASAWQQAGRAGRRKGTSIVFYVASSAALDQYIVSHPDYLMKRSPENALLNPDNLYILLNHFKCAAFELPFEDGEGLGNAPGAPELLEYLDEAGILRHVGGRYHWSAEDFPASEISLRSARAEENFVIIDTTDPANHRVIGEMDRYTVPMLLHENAIYMHEAQQYQVEKLDFDACKAFIRRVDVGYYTDADLNVTLSLLDKEKEEEQDGGLTALGEIRVSTLVTMFKKIKFDTHETLGFGHVRLPETEMHTTAMWWTLPDALAARFESDTLKNGMMGVTNLLRIVAPLSLMCAPQDIAIVYQVKSPLTDKPTLLLYDNIPGGIGLAQKAYAMRKLLLEQALQVVRDCACRQGCPGCVGPVGEIGEDGKATAIALLEALTE
;
A
#
# COMPACT_ATOMS: atom_id res chain seq x y z
N MET A 1 -0.39 -1.32 34.30
CA MET A 1 0.86 -2.12 34.17
C MET A 1 1.68 -1.48 33.05
N ASN A 2 3.02 -1.45 33.15
CA ASN A 2 3.85 -1.01 32.02
C ASN A 2 4.20 -2.17 31.10
N VAL A 3 4.81 -1.89 29.93
CA VAL A 3 5.13 -2.92 28.92
C VAL A 3 6.12 -3.96 29.46
N ASP A 4 7.11 -3.56 30.28
CA ASP A 4 8.11 -4.50 30.84
C ASP A 4 7.45 -5.49 31.78
N GLN A 5 6.58 -5.01 32.67
CA GLN A 5 5.83 -5.86 33.60
C GLN A 5 4.89 -6.82 32.88
N LEU A 6 4.25 -6.35 31.78
CA LEU A 6 3.41 -7.21 30.95
C LEU A 6 4.25 -8.27 30.24
N ALA A 7 5.38 -7.90 29.67
CA ALA A 7 6.28 -8.83 28.97
C ALA A 7 6.79 -9.92 29.94
N GLU A 8 7.12 -9.56 31.17
CA GLU A 8 7.55 -10.52 32.21
C GLU A 8 6.39 -11.46 32.63
N SER A 9 5.19 -10.89 32.83
CA SER A 9 3.98 -11.67 33.13
C SER A 9 3.66 -12.68 32.02
N LEU A 10 3.70 -12.26 30.77
CA LEU A 10 3.44 -13.15 29.62
C LEU A 10 4.50 -14.24 29.45
N ARG A 11 5.77 -13.93 29.71
CA ARG A 11 6.85 -14.92 29.69
C ARG A 11 6.70 -15.96 30.79
N SER A 12 6.10 -15.59 31.90
CA SER A 12 5.85 -16.48 33.02
C SER A 12 4.56 -17.32 32.89
N ASP A 13 3.72 -17.00 31.86
CA ASP A 13 2.49 -17.75 31.59
C ASP A 13 2.74 -18.90 30.59
N PRO A 14 2.74 -20.19 31.08
CA PRO A 14 2.97 -21.32 30.19
C PRO A 14 1.89 -21.50 29.13
N MET A 15 0.64 -21.10 29.39
CA MET A 15 -0.46 -21.20 28.43
C MET A 15 -0.29 -20.18 27.27
N PHE A 16 0.30 -19.03 27.55
CA PHE A 16 0.66 -18.07 26.51
C PHE A 16 1.88 -18.56 25.75
N MET A 17 2.95 -18.93 26.45
CA MET A 17 4.25 -19.28 25.87
C MET A 17 4.22 -20.54 24.99
N GLN A 18 3.32 -21.50 25.22
CA GLN A 18 3.16 -22.67 24.33
C GLN A 18 2.79 -22.31 22.87
N ASN A 19 2.24 -21.11 22.65
CA ASN A 19 1.86 -20.61 21.34
C ASN A 19 2.87 -19.59 20.78
N VAL A 20 3.88 -19.22 21.56
CA VAL A 20 4.96 -18.34 21.12
C VAL A 20 6.05 -19.17 20.44
N VAL A 21 6.23 -18.95 19.13
CA VAL A 21 7.26 -19.63 18.35
C VAL A 21 8.61 -19.00 18.62
N ARG A 22 8.65 -17.66 18.70
CA ARG A 22 9.88 -16.90 18.95
C ARG A 22 9.55 -15.58 19.64
N TRP A 23 10.43 -15.15 20.52
CA TRP A 23 10.37 -13.86 21.21
C TRP A 23 11.73 -13.17 21.11
N ASP A 24 11.83 -12.19 20.23
CA ASP A 24 13.04 -11.38 20.09
C ASP A 24 12.96 -10.11 20.94
N VAL A 25 14.12 -9.70 21.45
CA VAL A 25 14.28 -8.41 22.12
C VAL A 25 15.31 -7.59 21.36
N LEU A 26 14.85 -6.57 20.67
CA LEU A 26 15.68 -5.62 19.99
C LEU A 26 16.22 -4.61 21.00
N PRO A 27 17.54 -4.49 21.19
CA PRO A 27 18.12 -3.59 22.17
C PRO A 27 17.91 -2.13 21.78
N ALA A 28 17.88 -1.26 22.79
CA ALA A 28 17.88 0.17 22.57
C ALA A 28 19.15 0.60 21.81
N ARG A 29 19.00 1.56 20.90
CA ARG A 29 20.10 2.25 20.23
C ARG A 29 20.17 3.69 20.66
N PRO A 30 21.35 4.21 21.06
CA PRO A 30 21.53 5.63 21.36
C PRO A 30 21.41 6.47 20.08
N ALA A 31 21.11 7.75 20.28
CA ALA A 31 21.20 8.72 19.20
C ALA A 31 22.66 8.97 18.80
N VAL A 32 22.88 9.17 17.51
CA VAL A 32 24.16 9.64 16.97
C VAL A 32 23.94 11.03 16.40
N TYR A 33 24.61 12.01 17.01
CA TYR A 33 24.45 13.43 16.70
C TYR A 33 25.61 13.95 15.87
N GLU A 34 25.32 14.97 15.07
CA GLU A 34 26.29 15.82 14.35
C GLU A 34 25.92 17.30 14.51
N PRO A 35 26.88 18.21 14.36
CA PRO A 35 26.63 19.66 14.43
C PRO A 35 25.77 20.10 13.23
N PHE A 36 25.14 21.26 13.38
CA PHE A 36 24.46 21.93 12.27
C PHE A 36 25.48 22.26 11.17
N PRO A 37 25.15 22.06 9.87
CA PRO A 37 25.98 22.53 8.77
C PRO A 37 26.12 24.06 8.79
N ASP A 38 27.35 24.56 8.58
CA ASP A 38 27.66 26.00 8.59
C ASP A 38 26.90 26.78 7.50
N SER A 39 26.52 26.12 6.44
CA SER A 39 25.76 26.68 5.30
C SER A 39 24.25 26.84 5.57
N LEU A 40 23.75 26.38 6.72
CA LEU A 40 22.37 26.56 7.12
C LEU A 40 22.14 28.00 7.58
N ASP A 41 20.98 28.59 7.24
CA ASP A 41 20.66 29.96 7.65
C ASP A 41 20.64 30.07 9.19
N PRO A 42 21.44 30.99 9.77
CA PRO A 42 21.61 31.11 11.23
C PRO A 42 20.32 31.47 11.97
N ARG A 43 19.30 32.02 11.30
CA ARG A 43 17.99 32.36 11.91
C ARG A 43 17.21 31.12 12.35
N LEU A 44 17.53 29.95 11.82
CA LEU A 44 16.91 28.66 12.20
C LEU A 44 17.40 28.14 13.55
N LEU A 45 18.67 28.41 13.90
CA LEU A 45 19.33 27.83 15.09
C LEU A 45 18.64 28.17 16.42
N PRO A 46 18.31 29.44 16.72
CA PRO A 46 17.66 29.79 18.00
C PRO A 46 16.28 29.14 18.18
N VAL A 47 15.57 28.90 17.07
CA VAL A 47 14.25 28.24 17.09
C VAL A 47 14.37 26.77 17.35
N LEU A 48 15.35 26.11 16.75
CA LEU A 48 15.65 24.71 16.98
C LEU A 48 16.11 24.47 18.42
N GLU A 49 16.97 25.33 18.96
CA GLU A 49 17.42 25.26 20.36
C GLU A 49 16.25 25.40 21.35
N LYS A 50 15.32 26.35 21.12
CA LYS A 50 14.11 26.48 21.95
C LYS A 50 13.23 25.23 21.93
N ARG A 51 13.26 24.45 20.83
CA ARG A 51 12.60 23.15 20.70
C ARG A 51 13.42 21.99 21.27
N GLY A 52 14.57 22.26 21.89
CA GLY A 52 15.48 21.27 22.47
C GLY A 52 16.30 20.50 21.44
N VAL A 53 16.43 21.03 20.22
CA VAL A 53 17.26 20.47 19.15
C VAL A 53 18.57 21.24 19.12
N HIS A 54 19.59 20.75 19.84
CA HIS A 54 20.92 21.37 19.92
C HIS A 54 21.91 20.81 18.91
N GLN A 55 21.60 19.65 18.35
CA GLN A 55 22.37 18.96 17.32
C GLN A 55 21.40 18.16 16.43
N LEU A 56 21.81 17.87 15.21
CA LEU A 56 21.05 17.02 14.29
C LEU A 56 21.42 15.55 14.47
N TYR A 57 20.50 14.65 14.15
CA TYR A 57 20.88 13.27 13.93
C TYR A 57 21.80 13.15 12.70
N ARG A 58 22.70 12.16 12.68
CA ARG A 58 23.66 11.97 11.60
C ARG A 58 23.01 12.04 10.22
N HIS A 59 21.96 11.28 9.96
CA HIS A 59 21.27 11.28 8.66
C HIS A 59 20.66 12.64 8.31
N GLN A 60 20.21 13.42 9.30
CA GLN A 60 19.68 14.79 9.07
C GLN A 60 20.80 15.73 8.62
N ALA A 61 21.91 15.73 9.34
CA ALA A 61 23.05 16.57 8.99
C ALA A 61 23.64 16.17 7.64
N HIS A 62 23.73 14.87 7.33
CA HIS A 62 24.19 14.36 6.05
C HIS A 62 23.25 14.81 4.92
N ALA A 63 21.94 14.56 5.02
CA ALA A 63 20.96 14.95 4.00
C ALA A 63 21.00 16.47 3.73
N ILE A 64 21.04 17.29 4.77
CA ILE A 64 21.08 18.75 4.63
C ILE A 64 22.36 19.19 3.90
N ARG A 65 23.52 18.62 4.22
CA ARG A 65 24.78 18.91 3.50
C ARG A 65 24.69 18.56 2.01
N GLU A 66 24.14 17.40 1.69
CA GLU A 66 23.94 16.96 0.30
C GLU A 66 23.01 17.92 -0.47
N VAL A 67 21.88 18.30 0.14
CA VAL A 67 20.93 19.26 -0.45
C VAL A 67 21.57 20.64 -0.66
N LEU A 68 22.26 21.16 0.34
CA LEU A 68 22.93 22.48 0.25
C LEU A 68 24.11 22.47 -0.73
N ALA A 69 24.66 21.29 -1.05
CA ALA A 69 25.66 21.10 -2.09
C ALA A 69 25.04 20.99 -3.51
N GLY A 70 23.71 21.10 -3.65
CA GLY A 70 23.01 21.08 -4.95
C GLY A 70 22.73 19.69 -5.51
N ARG A 71 22.84 18.62 -4.69
CA ARG A 71 22.56 17.25 -5.13
C ARG A 71 21.11 16.83 -4.83
N ASP A 72 20.48 16.14 -5.77
CA ASP A 72 19.22 15.44 -5.51
C ASP A 72 19.45 14.33 -4.48
N VAL A 73 18.54 14.19 -3.48
CA VAL A 73 18.79 13.34 -2.31
C VAL A 73 17.59 12.42 -2.04
N VAL A 74 17.88 11.16 -1.70
CA VAL A 74 16.91 10.26 -1.08
C VAL A 74 17.34 9.87 0.34
N VAL A 75 16.50 10.17 1.33
CA VAL A 75 16.72 9.84 2.73
C VAL A 75 15.91 8.60 3.12
N VAL A 76 16.60 7.55 3.57
CA VAL A 76 15.99 6.27 3.90
C VAL A 76 16.26 5.91 5.35
N THR A 77 15.27 6.10 6.19
CA THR A 77 15.35 5.77 7.61
C THR A 77 14.00 5.28 8.12
N PRO A 78 13.96 4.51 9.21
CA PRO A 78 12.70 4.03 9.80
C PRO A 78 11.72 5.17 10.09
N THR A 79 10.44 4.84 10.25
CA THR A 79 9.42 5.80 10.71
C THR A 79 9.81 6.43 12.05
N ALA A 80 9.40 7.68 12.27
CA ALA A 80 9.69 8.47 13.47
C ALA A 80 11.19 8.80 13.72
N SER A 81 12.04 8.72 12.70
CA SER A 81 13.45 9.13 12.76
C SER A 81 13.69 10.63 12.62
N GLY A 82 12.65 11.42 12.29
CA GLY A 82 12.75 12.87 12.09
C GLY A 82 13.18 13.28 10.68
N LYS A 83 12.79 12.51 9.65
CA LYS A 83 13.06 12.84 8.23
C LYS A 83 12.57 14.21 7.80
N THR A 84 11.50 14.71 8.41
CA THR A 84 10.92 16.03 8.13
C THR A 84 11.95 17.16 8.19
N MET A 85 12.90 17.10 9.11
CA MET A 85 13.98 18.10 9.22
C MET A 85 14.94 18.06 8.02
N CYS A 86 15.10 16.90 7.36
CA CYS A 86 16.00 16.76 6.22
C CYS A 86 15.58 17.64 5.03
N TYR A 87 14.29 17.91 4.88
CA TYR A 87 13.78 18.78 3.81
C TYR A 87 13.32 20.16 4.32
N ASN A 88 12.73 20.27 5.51
CA ASN A 88 12.26 21.57 5.99
C ASN A 88 13.40 22.55 6.23
N LEU A 89 14.53 22.12 6.82
CA LEU A 89 15.63 23.04 7.14
C LEU A 89 16.30 23.64 5.89
N PRO A 90 16.68 22.87 4.86
CA PRO A 90 17.25 23.46 3.65
C PRO A 90 16.25 24.31 2.86
N VAL A 91 14.96 23.92 2.80
CA VAL A 91 13.92 24.71 2.13
C VAL A 91 13.69 26.03 2.83
N LEU A 92 13.54 26.05 4.16
CA LEU A 92 13.39 27.29 4.92
C LEU A 92 14.63 28.17 4.82
N SER A 93 15.83 27.58 4.89
CA SER A 93 17.10 28.30 4.70
C SER A 93 17.14 29.02 3.34
N ALA A 94 16.72 28.35 2.27
CA ALA A 94 16.69 28.94 0.94
C ALA A 94 15.67 30.09 0.81
N ILE A 95 14.48 29.94 1.38
CA ILE A 95 13.45 30.99 1.37
C ILE A 95 13.87 32.19 2.21
N LEU A 96 14.52 31.95 3.35
CA LEU A 96 15.08 33.01 4.19
C LEU A 96 16.16 33.82 3.47
N GLN A 97 16.96 33.19 2.63
CA GLN A 97 17.99 33.84 1.82
C GLN A 97 17.43 34.56 0.57
N ASN A 98 16.36 34.02 0.00
CA ASN A 98 15.70 34.56 -1.19
C ASN A 98 14.17 34.36 -1.07
N ASP A 99 13.46 35.47 -0.83
CA ASP A 99 12.00 35.51 -0.65
C ASP A 99 11.21 35.08 -1.90
N ASP A 100 11.83 35.08 -3.09
CA ASP A 100 11.23 34.56 -4.29
C ASP A 100 11.33 33.02 -4.42
N ALA A 101 12.20 32.36 -3.64
CA ALA A 101 12.33 30.90 -3.69
C ALA A 101 11.02 30.20 -3.34
N ARG A 102 10.68 29.17 -4.13
CA ARG A 102 9.46 28.37 -3.98
C ARG A 102 9.79 26.89 -3.80
N ALA A 103 8.93 26.20 -3.07
CA ALA A 103 9.00 24.75 -2.91
C ALA A 103 7.63 24.10 -3.10
N LEU A 104 7.66 22.92 -3.74
CA LEU A 104 6.50 22.06 -3.95
C LEU A 104 6.67 20.78 -3.11
N TYR A 105 5.74 20.52 -2.21
CA TYR A 105 5.76 19.32 -1.36
C TYR A 105 4.67 18.35 -1.81
N LEU A 106 5.05 17.11 -2.08
CA LEU A 106 4.16 16.04 -2.52
C LEU A 106 4.06 14.96 -1.43
N PHE A 107 2.84 14.75 -0.93
CA PHE A 107 2.53 13.71 0.02
C PHE A 107 1.50 12.72 -0.55
N PRO A 108 1.57 11.42 -0.20
CA PRO A 108 0.65 10.42 -0.75
C PRO A 108 -0.79 10.55 -0.23
N THR A 109 -0.99 11.19 0.92
CA THR A 109 -2.31 11.34 1.54
C THR A 109 -2.54 12.74 2.12
N LYS A 110 -3.81 13.20 2.09
CA LYS A 110 -4.22 14.49 2.68
C LYS A 110 -3.95 14.56 4.20
N ALA A 111 -4.07 13.44 4.92
CA ALA A 111 -3.85 13.41 6.36
C ALA A 111 -2.38 13.69 6.70
N LEU A 112 -1.44 13.07 5.97
CA LEU A 112 -0.01 13.32 6.14
C LEU A 112 0.35 14.76 5.76
N SER A 113 -0.22 15.29 4.67
CA SER A 113 -0.05 16.70 4.28
C SER A 113 -0.44 17.65 5.40
N ALA A 114 -1.61 17.44 6.01
CA ALA A 114 -2.12 18.31 7.06
C ALA A 114 -1.26 18.29 8.33
N ASP A 115 -0.75 17.11 8.70
CA ASP A 115 0.12 16.93 9.85
C ASP A 115 1.47 17.66 9.65
N GLN A 116 2.09 17.46 8.48
CA GLN A 116 3.37 18.08 8.12
C GLN A 116 3.26 19.62 7.99
N VAL A 117 2.15 20.13 7.46
CA VAL A 117 1.88 21.58 7.40
C VAL A 117 1.76 22.17 8.80
N SER A 118 1.11 21.47 9.74
CA SER A 118 0.99 21.94 11.12
C SER A 118 2.37 22.08 11.80
N GLU A 119 3.24 21.07 11.64
CA GLU A 119 4.62 21.12 12.19
C GLU A 119 5.45 22.24 11.56
N LEU A 120 5.33 22.41 10.25
CA LEU A 120 6.03 23.47 9.52
C LEU A 120 5.54 24.86 9.94
N TYR A 121 4.22 25.01 10.13
CA TYR A 121 3.61 26.26 10.58
C TYR A 121 4.14 26.70 11.97
N GLU A 122 4.21 25.76 12.93
CA GLU A 122 4.75 26.02 14.25
C GLU A 122 6.23 26.46 14.21
N LEU A 123 7.00 25.91 13.26
CA LEU A 123 8.40 26.29 13.09
C LEU A 123 8.53 27.71 12.53
N ILE A 124 7.73 28.05 11.52
CA ILE A 124 7.69 29.37 10.89
C ILE A 124 7.21 30.44 11.88
N GLU A 125 6.16 30.16 12.63
CA GLU A 125 5.63 31.07 13.67
C GLU A 125 6.66 31.34 14.75
N ALA A 126 7.37 30.31 15.20
CA ALA A 126 8.43 30.44 16.18
C ALA A 126 9.63 31.28 15.69
N MET A 127 9.87 31.34 14.38
CA MET A 127 10.87 32.24 13.78
C MET A 127 10.40 33.69 13.66
N GLY A 128 9.10 33.95 13.70
CA GLY A 128 8.54 35.29 13.53
C GLY A 128 8.73 35.86 12.11
N VAL A 129 8.77 34.99 11.08
CA VAL A 129 8.98 35.36 9.66
C VAL A 129 7.71 35.14 8.84
N ASP A 130 7.54 35.91 7.76
CA ASP A 130 6.37 35.81 6.86
C ASP A 130 6.57 34.79 5.73
N ILE A 131 6.85 33.53 6.08
CA ILE A 131 6.90 32.45 5.10
C ILE A 131 5.50 31.83 4.96
N LYS A 132 4.91 31.96 3.77
CA LYS A 132 3.54 31.52 3.49
C LYS A 132 3.52 30.07 3.02
N THR A 133 2.99 29.21 3.87
CA THR A 133 2.79 27.76 3.58
C THR A 133 1.32 27.47 3.43
N TYR A 134 0.94 26.80 2.34
CA TYR A 134 -0.44 26.50 2.04
C TYR A 134 -0.61 25.04 1.57
N THR A 135 -1.69 24.41 2.02
CA THR A 135 -2.17 23.18 1.41
C THR A 135 -3.02 23.50 0.20
N TYR A 136 -2.75 22.82 -0.91
CA TYR A 136 -3.55 22.91 -2.14
C TYR A 136 -4.02 21.52 -2.55
N ASP A 137 -5.28 21.23 -2.24
CA ASP A 137 -5.93 19.93 -2.50
C ASP A 137 -7.40 20.11 -2.87
N GLY A 138 -8.13 19.00 -3.02
CA GLY A 138 -9.57 19.04 -3.36
C GLY A 138 -10.42 19.78 -2.34
N ASP A 139 -10.00 19.84 -1.07
CA ASP A 139 -10.76 20.47 0.02
C ASP A 139 -10.42 21.96 0.18
N THR A 140 -9.43 22.48 -0.56
CA THR A 140 -9.02 23.89 -0.49
C THR A 140 -10.13 24.82 -1.01
N PRO A 141 -10.64 25.75 -0.18
CA PRO A 141 -11.71 26.67 -0.59
C PRO A 141 -11.32 27.52 -1.79
N GLY A 142 -12.27 27.80 -2.70
CA GLY A 142 -12.03 28.56 -3.93
C GLY A 142 -11.38 29.93 -3.68
N ALA A 143 -11.78 30.65 -2.62
CA ALA A 143 -11.21 31.94 -2.25
C ALA A 143 -9.72 31.80 -1.85
N ALA A 144 -9.34 30.74 -1.13
CA ALA A 144 -7.96 30.49 -0.73
C ALA A 144 -7.07 30.09 -1.90
N ARG A 145 -7.62 29.41 -2.93
CA ARG A 145 -6.85 28.97 -4.11
C ARG A 145 -6.10 30.10 -4.83
N LYS A 146 -6.68 31.30 -4.87
CA LYS A 146 -6.02 32.49 -5.46
C LYS A 146 -4.83 32.93 -4.63
N ALA A 147 -4.96 32.97 -3.29
CA ALA A 147 -3.88 33.36 -2.38
C ALA A 147 -2.70 32.37 -2.45
N VAL A 148 -2.98 31.07 -2.50
CA VAL A 148 -1.96 30.02 -2.64
C VAL A 148 -1.11 30.25 -3.89
N ARG A 149 -1.75 30.48 -5.04
CA ARG A 149 -1.05 30.71 -6.33
C ARG A 149 -0.18 31.97 -6.35
N GLN A 150 -0.66 33.04 -5.69
CA GLN A 150 0.04 34.34 -5.74
C GLN A 150 1.12 34.50 -4.68
N ALA A 151 0.92 33.93 -3.50
CA ALA A 151 1.74 34.24 -2.34
C ALA A 151 2.42 33.02 -1.68
N GLY A 152 2.09 31.77 -2.08
CA GLY A 152 2.64 30.58 -1.46
C GLY A 152 4.14 30.42 -1.72
N HIS A 153 4.94 30.43 -0.64
CA HIS A 153 6.36 30.07 -0.70
C HIS A 153 6.51 28.53 -0.75
N ILE A 154 5.73 27.83 0.08
CA ILE A 154 5.68 26.38 0.13
C ILE A 154 4.25 25.95 -0.20
N VAL A 155 4.09 25.21 -1.31
CA VAL A 155 2.81 24.65 -1.74
C VAL A 155 2.83 23.16 -1.42
N VAL A 156 1.97 22.76 -0.49
CA VAL A 156 1.83 21.36 -0.08
C VAL A 156 0.63 20.75 -0.80
N THR A 157 0.84 19.67 -1.52
CA THR A 157 -0.17 19.04 -2.34
C THR A 157 0.00 17.52 -2.42
N ASN A 158 -0.77 16.87 -3.27
CA ASN A 158 -0.64 15.44 -3.58
C ASN A 158 -0.50 15.23 -5.10
N PRO A 159 -0.05 14.04 -5.54
CA PRO A 159 0.10 13.75 -6.96
C PRO A 159 -1.15 13.97 -7.80
N ASP A 160 -2.32 13.60 -7.27
CA ASP A 160 -3.60 13.73 -7.98
C ASP A 160 -3.91 15.21 -8.29
N MET A 161 -3.70 16.09 -7.32
CA MET A 161 -3.93 17.54 -7.49
C MET A 161 -2.83 18.18 -8.36
N LEU A 162 -1.58 17.73 -8.27
CA LEU A 162 -0.52 18.17 -9.18
C LEU A 162 -0.91 17.84 -10.61
N HIS A 163 -1.34 16.59 -10.87
CA HIS A 163 -1.74 16.08 -12.16
C HIS A 163 -2.92 16.84 -12.79
N SER A 164 -4.01 17.03 -12.04
CA SER A 164 -5.27 17.55 -12.58
C SER A 164 -5.54 19.04 -12.30
N GLY A 165 -4.97 19.59 -11.21
CA GLY A 165 -5.27 20.94 -10.74
C GLY A 165 -4.14 21.96 -10.93
N ILE A 166 -2.88 21.53 -11.09
CA ILE A 166 -1.73 22.43 -11.20
C ILE A 166 -1.15 22.41 -12.62
N LEU A 167 -0.69 21.27 -13.12
CA LEU A 167 -0.01 21.18 -14.41
C LEU A 167 -0.87 21.65 -15.59
N PRO A 168 -2.13 21.20 -15.77
CA PRO A 168 -2.97 21.68 -16.88
C PRO A 168 -3.34 23.15 -16.76
N HIS A 169 -3.13 23.75 -15.61
CA HIS A 169 -3.43 25.16 -15.34
C HIS A 169 -2.17 25.98 -15.02
N HIS A 170 -1.00 25.55 -15.53
CA HIS A 170 0.31 26.13 -15.24
C HIS A 170 0.37 27.64 -15.43
N THR A 171 -0.36 28.21 -16.40
CA THR A 171 -0.45 29.65 -16.62
C THR A 171 -0.99 30.44 -15.44
N LYS A 172 -1.70 29.81 -14.50
CA LYS A 172 -2.14 30.40 -13.24
C LYS A 172 -1.10 30.26 -12.11
N TRP A 173 0.00 29.53 -12.36
CA TRP A 173 1.02 29.17 -11.39
C TRP A 173 2.41 29.69 -11.78
N VAL A 174 2.48 30.69 -12.70
CA VAL A 174 3.72 31.25 -13.25
C VAL A 174 4.74 31.54 -12.16
N LYS A 175 4.32 32.24 -11.07
CA LYS A 175 5.22 32.59 -9.96
C LYS A 175 5.83 31.37 -9.25
N LEU A 176 5.10 30.27 -9.16
CA LEU A 176 5.61 29.00 -8.61
C LEU A 176 6.67 28.41 -9.57
N PHE A 177 6.32 28.28 -10.86
CA PHE A 177 7.19 27.62 -11.82
C PHE A 177 8.46 28.40 -12.14
N GLU A 178 8.40 29.74 -12.23
CA GLU A 178 9.59 30.57 -12.44
C GLU A 178 10.62 30.51 -11.30
N ASN A 179 10.14 30.24 -10.06
CA ASN A 179 10.97 30.32 -8.85
C ASN A 179 11.08 28.97 -8.13
N LEU A 180 10.63 27.86 -8.72
CA LEU A 180 10.64 26.56 -8.08
C LEU A 180 12.09 26.09 -7.88
N ARG A 181 12.49 25.99 -6.62
CA ARG A 181 13.85 25.58 -6.22
C ARG A 181 13.89 24.15 -5.67
N TYR A 182 12.84 23.71 -5.00
CA TYR A 182 12.78 22.39 -4.40
C TYR A 182 11.47 21.66 -4.70
N ILE A 183 11.59 20.37 -5.01
CA ILE A 183 10.48 19.42 -5.05
C ILE A 183 10.74 18.39 -3.96
N VAL A 184 9.90 18.40 -2.93
CA VAL A 184 9.95 17.44 -1.83
C VAL A 184 8.93 16.35 -2.08
N ILE A 185 9.34 15.08 -2.05
CA ILE A 185 8.44 13.94 -2.19
C ILE A 185 8.64 13.01 -0.99
N ASP A 186 7.66 12.96 -0.12
CA ASP A 186 7.73 12.11 1.08
C ASP A 186 7.07 10.75 0.84
N GLU A 187 7.49 9.76 1.62
CA GLU A 187 7.02 8.36 1.59
C GLU A 187 7.08 7.75 0.18
N ILE A 188 8.22 7.92 -0.54
CA ILE A 188 8.34 7.46 -1.94
C ILE A 188 8.10 5.96 -2.13
N HIS A 189 8.29 5.14 -1.11
CA HIS A 189 8.00 3.69 -1.14
C HIS A 189 6.51 3.38 -1.36
N THR A 190 5.61 4.36 -1.20
CA THR A 190 4.19 4.23 -1.53
C THR A 190 3.92 4.37 -3.02
N TYR A 191 4.82 5.00 -3.75
CA TYR A 191 4.72 5.23 -5.19
C TYR A 191 5.36 4.05 -5.94
N ARG A 192 4.63 2.94 -5.99
CA ARG A 192 5.01 1.73 -6.71
C ARG A 192 3.86 1.29 -7.62
N GLY A 193 4.14 0.36 -8.53
CA GLY A 193 3.15 -0.14 -9.48
C GLY A 193 2.60 0.97 -10.36
N VAL A 194 1.31 0.92 -10.65
CA VAL A 194 0.60 1.92 -11.48
C VAL A 194 0.73 3.33 -10.90
N PHE A 195 0.57 3.48 -9.59
CA PHE A 195 0.66 4.80 -8.97
C PHE A 195 2.04 5.45 -9.12
N GLY A 196 3.10 4.68 -8.90
CA GLY A 196 4.48 5.15 -9.12
C GLY A 196 4.78 5.45 -10.58
N SER A 197 4.32 4.58 -11.49
CA SER A 197 4.49 4.75 -12.94
C SER A 197 3.81 6.02 -13.45
N ASN A 198 2.59 6.30 -12.99
CA ASN A 198 1.92 7.56 -13.29
C ASN A 198 2.64 8.75 -12.68
N LEU A 199 3.07 8.67 -11.40
CA LEU A 199 3.78 9.78 -10.75
C LEU A 199 5.08 10.12 -11.49
N ALA A 200 5.86 9.13 -11.93
CA ALA A 200 7.07 9.38 -12.71
C ALA A 200 6.76 10.22 -13.97
N ASN A 201 5.66 9.92 -14.68
CA ASN A 201 5.23 10.69 -15.83
C ASN A 201 4.66 12.07 -15.45
N VAL A 202 3.99 12.21 -14.32
CA VAL A 202 3.60 13.53 -13.78
C VAL A 202 4.85 14.38 -13.50
N LEU A 203 5.92 13.78 -12.96
CA LEU A 203 7.18 14.48 -12.73
C LEU A 203 7.90 14.85 -14.04
N ARG A 204 7.88 14.00 -15.07
CA ARG A 204 8.37 14.36 -16.43
C ARG A 204 7.66 15.59 -16.96
N ARG A 205 6.32 15.66 -16.83
CA ARG A 205 5.53 16.84 -17.23
C ARG A 205 5.86 18.07 -16.40
N LEU A 206 5.99 17.90 -15.06
CA LEU A 206 6.40 18.98 -14.15
C LEU A 206 7.75 19.58 -14.55
N LEU A 207 8.75 18.75 -14.81
CA LEU A 207 10.08 19.19 -15.20
C LEU A 207 10.04 19.90 -16.55
N ARG A 208 9.28 19.41 -17.53
CA ARG A 208 9.07 20.08 -18.83
C ARG A 208 8.50 21.48 -18.66
N LEU A 209 7.55 21.67 -17.75
CA LEU A 209 7.02 23.00 -17.43
C LEU A 209 8.06 23.87 -16.69
N CYS A 210 8.84 23.30 -15.79
CA CYS A 210 9.93 24.03 -15.13
C CYS A 210 10.95 24.55 -16.14
N ASP A 211 11.35 23.72 -17.10
CA ASP A 211 12.27 24.11 -18.16
C ASP A 211 11.68 25.24 -19.03
N PHE A 212 10.40 25.17 -19.38
CA PHE A 212 9.68 26.22 -20.10
C PHE A 212 9.68 27.57 -19.35
N TYR A 213 9.53 27.55 -18.01
CA TYR A 213 9.56 28.75 -17.16
C TYR A 213 10.96 29.16 -16.70
N GLY A 214 12.01 28.39 -17.05
CA GLY A 214 13.40 28.67 -16.75
C GLY A 214 13.85 28.30 -15.34
N SER A 215 13.15 27.43 -14.65
CA SER A 215 13.56 26.91 -13.34
C SER A 215 14.07 25.47 -13.39
N HIS A 216 15.03 25.15 -12.52
CA HIS A 216 15.65 23.82 -12.42
C HIS A 216 15.61 23.33 -10.97
N PRO A 217 14.47 22.83 -10.52
CA PRO A 217 14.29 22.43 -9.13
C PRO A 217 15.13 21.19 -8.79
N GLN A 218 15.55 21.15 -7.52
CA GLN A 218 16.25 20.03 -6.90
C GLN A 218 15.25 19.12 -6.16
N PHE A 219 15.46 17.80 -6.20
CA PHE A 219 14.63 16.83 -5.50
C PHE A 219 15.15 16.52 -4.10
N ILE A 220 14.25 16.49 -3.11
CA ILE A 220 14.49 15.96 -1.78
C ILE A 220 13.43 14.89 -1.52
N LEU A 221 13.89 13.64 -1.50
CA LEU A 221 13.02 12.47 -1.43
C LEU A 221 13.17 11.80 -0.05
N CYS A 222 12.06 11.33 0.53
CA CYS A 222 12.09 10.59 1.78
C CYS A 222 11.38 9.23 1.64
N SER A 223 11.95 8.21 2.25
CA SER A 223 11.40 6.85 2.25
C SER A 223 11.49 6.20 3.62
N ALA A 224 10.57 5.28 3.90
CA ALA A 224 10.85 4.22 4.85
C ALA A 224 11.82 3.20 4.22
N THR A 225 12.27 2.23 5.01
CA THR A 225 13.23 1.21 4.55
C THR A 225 12.60 0.31 3.49
N ILE A 226 13.20 0.28 2.30
CA ILE A 226 12.93 -0.62 1.18
C ILE A 226 14.26 -1.14 0.62
N ALA A 227 14.23 -2.16 -0.26
CA ALA A 227 15.46 -2.77 -0.76
C ALA A 227 16.19 -1.91 -1.81
N ASN A 228 15.45 -1.18 -2.63
CA ASN A 228 15.96 -0.43 -3.77
C ASN A 228 15.63 1.08 -3.74
N PRO A 229 15.93 1.80 -2.66
CA PRO A 229 15.48 3.20 -2.52
C PRO A 229 16.12 4.15 -3.54
N LYS A 230 17.39 3.95 -3.86
CA LYS A 230 18.11 4.77 -4.84
C LYS A 230 17.55 4.55 -6.25
N GLU A 231 17.42 3.28 -6.67
CA GLU A 231 16.86 2.90 -7.96
C GLU A 231 15.43 3.43 -8.14
N LEU A 232 14.59 3.29 -7.10
CA LEU A 232 13.24 3.84 -7.11
C LEU A 232 13.25 5.36 -7.30
N ALA A 233 14.09 6.08 -6.54
CA ALA A 233 14.21 7.54 -6.62
C ALA A 233 14.67 7.99 -8.01
N GLU A 234 15.68 7.32 -8.59
CA GLU A 234 16.21 7.59 -9.92
C GLU A 234 15.17 7.29 -11.01
N THR A 235 14.42 6.19 -10.88
CA THR A 235 13.35 5.87 -11.84
C THR A 235 12.19 6.87 -11.78
N LEU A 236 11.83 7.33 -10.57
CA LEU A 236 10.78 8.34 -10.37
C LEU A 236 11.16 9.71 -10.95
N THR A 237 12.39 10.14 -10.73
CA THR A 237 12.84 11.50 -11.09
C THR A 237 13.48 11.58 -12.46
N GLY A 238 13.96 10.46 -13.01
CA GLY A 238 14.79 10.42 -14.21
C GLY A 238 16.18 11.02 -14.01
N ARG A 239 16.66 11.17 -12.77
CA ARG A 239 17.93 11.83 -12.40
C ARG A 239 18.73 10.98 -11.43
N GLU A 240 20.04 11.17 -11.41
CA GLU A 240 20.91 10.58 -10.39
C GLU A 240 20.63 11.20 -9.02
N VAL A 241 20.58 10.35 -7.96
CA VAL A 241 20.19 10.74 -6.61
C VAL A 241 21.22 10.23 -5.59
N SER A 242 21.60 11.10 -4.64
CA SER A 242 22.47 10.74 -3.50
C SER A 242 21.66 9.99 -2.44
N LEU A 243 22.13 8.83 -2.01
CA LEU A 243 21.49 8.01 -0.97
C LEU A 243 22.00 8.36 0.42
N VAL A 244 21.08 8.64 1.35
CA VAL A 244 21.36 8.84 2.79
C VAL A 244 20.57 7.82 3.59
N ASP A 245 21.25 6.78 4.10
CA ASP A 245 20.65 5.65 4.84
C ASP A 245 21.27 5.42 6.24
N ASP A 246 22.19 6.27 6.67
CA ASP A 246 22.96 6.19 7.91
C ASP A 246 22.14 6.71 9.13
N ASN A 247 21.10 5.98 9.51
CA ASN A 247 20.16 6.37 10.57
C ASN A 247 20.84 6.67 11.92
N GLY A 248 20.81 7.93 12.36
CA GLY A 248 21.29 8.40 13.67
C GLY A 248 20.21 8.57 14.74
N ALA A 249 18.94 8.28 14.45
CA ALA A 249 17.86 8.42 15.43
C ALA A 249 17.91 7.33 16.52
N PRO A 250 17.56 7.66 17.78
CA PRO A 250 17.51 6.68 18.87
C PRO A 250 16.32 5.72 18.70
N MET A 251 16.45 4.52 19.27
CA MET A 251 15.37 3.54 19.35
C MET A 251 15.33 2.98 20.77
N GLY A 252 14.14 2.87 21.37
CA GLY A 252 13.91 2.19 22.63
C GLY A 252 13.96 0.66 22.49
N VAL A 253 13.90 -0.04 23.63
CA VAL A 253 13.80 -1.52 23.64
C VAL A 253 12.49 -1.95 22.98
N ARG A 254 12.56 -2.97 22.13
CA ARG A 254 11.35 -3.53 21.49
C ARG A 254 11.31 -5.03 21.63
N HIS A 255 10.24 -5.53 22.22
CA HIS A 255 9.87 -6.94 22.21
C HIS A 255 9.12 -7.25 20.91
N PHE A 256 9.53 -8.29 20.18
CA PHE A 256 8.85 -8.78 18.99
C PHE A 256 8.46 -10.24 19.21
N VAL A 257 7.15 -10.51 19.27
CA VAL A 257 6.57 -11.80 19.64
C VAL A 257 5.91 -12.45 18.43
N PHE A 258 6.44 -13.56 17.97
CA PHE A 258 5.83 -14.41 16.96
C PHE A 258 4.87 -15.40 17.62
N TYR A 259 3.58 -15.14 17.47
CA TYR A 259 2.52 -15.91 18.08
C TYR A 259 1.76 -16.73 17.04
N ASN A 260 1.74 -18.06 17.20
CA ASN A 260 0.99 -18.96 16.34
C ASN A 260 -0.23 -19.50 17.09
N PRO A 261 -1.48 -19.16 16.66
CA PRO A 261 -2.68 -19.60 17.36
C PRO A 261 -2.73 -21.12 17.61
N PRO A 262 -3.31 -21.56 18.75
CA PRO A 262 -3.34 -22.98 19.11
C PRO A 262 -4.09 -23.84 18.08
N VAL A 263 -3.62 -25.07 17.88
CA VAL A 263 -4.27 -26.06 17.03
C VAL A 263 -5.49 -26.60 17.77
N VAL A 264 -6.70 -26.38 17.21
CA VAL A 264 -7.97 -26.84 17.76
C VAL A 264 -8.40 -28.21 17.21
N ASN A 265 -7.94 -28.54 16.00
CA ASN A 265 -8.11 -29.86 15.43
C ASN A 265 -6.76 -30.38 14.89
N ARG A 266 -6.20 -31.34 15.61
CA ARG A 266 -4.87 -31.90 15.27
C ARG A 266 -4.89 -32.77 14.00
N GLN A 267 -6.00 -33.42 13.69
CA GLN A 267 -6.11 -34.30 12.51
C GLN A 267 -6.10 -33.49 11.21
N LEU A 268 -6.79 -32.33 11.22
CA LEU A 268 -6.91 -31.44 10.07
C LEU A 268 -5.91 -30.28 10.11
N GLY A 269 -5.08 -30.18 11.16
CA GLY A 269 -4.17 -29.05 11.33
C GLY A 269 -4.85 -27.69 11.52
N ILE A 270 -6.16 -27.67 11.89
CA ILE A 270 -6.94 -26.44 12.02
C ILE A 270 -6.53 -25.71 13.30
N ARG A 271 -6.19 -24.43 13.12
CA ARG A 271 -5.85 -23.50 14.22
C ARG A 271 -7.05 -22.63 14.59
N LYS A 272 -7.03 -22.09 15.80
CA LYS A 272 -7.98 -21.06 16.23
C LYS A 272 -7.88 -19.83 15.34
N GLY A 273 -8.99 -19.18 15.05
CA GLY A 273 -9.05 -18.05 14.14
C GLY A 273 -8.18 -16.87 14.59
N VAL A 274 -7.46 -16.27 13.64
CA VAL A 274 -6.55 -15.13 13.89
C VAL A 274 -7.28 -13.95 14.54
N LEU A 275 -8.53 -13.65 14.13
CA LEU A 275 -9.33 -12.56 14.71
C LEU A 275 -9.64 -12.81 16.19
N GLN A 276 -9.93 -14.06 16.57
CA GLN A 276 -10.22 -14.43 17.96
C GLN A 276 -8.98 -14.30 18.86
N GLU A 277 -7.80 -14.74 18.37
CA GLU A 277 -6.57 -14.61 19.13
C GLU A 277 -6.08 -13.17 19.18
N THR A 278 -6.23 -12.41 18.08
CA THR A 278 -5.94 -10.97 18.07
C THR A 278 -6.84 -10.21 19.07
N ARG A 279 -8.14 -10.52 19.11
CA ARG A 279 -9.07 -10.00 20.13
C ARG A 279 -8.57 -10.29 21.55
N ARG A 280 -8.11 -11.52 21.82
CA ARG A 280 -7.61 -11.91 23.14
C ARG A 280 -6.37 -11.12 23.53
N ILE A 281 -5.40 -10.99 22.64
CA ILE A 281 -4.14 -10.25 22.88
C ILE A 281 -4.42 -8.75 23.03
N ALA A 282 -5.17 -8.14 22.10
CA ALA A 282 -5.54 -6.74 22.19
C ALA A 282 -6.40 -6.41 23.41
N GLY A 283 -7.30 -7.32 23.78
CA GLY A 283 -8.09 -7.21 25.01
C GLY A 283 -7.24 -7.25 26.27
N LEU A 284 -6.21 -8.11 26.31
CA LEU A 284 -5.24 -8.16 27.40
C LEU A 284 -4.47 -6.84 27.54
N LEU A 285 -4.04 -6.23 26.43
CA LEU A 285 -3.37 -4.92 26.43
C LEU A 285 -4.29 -3.84 27.02
N LEU A 286 -5.55 -3.77 26.56
CA LEU A 286 -6.56 -2.84 27.06
C LEU A 286 -6.83 -3.00 28.57
N GLN A 287 -7.00 -4.22 29.05
CA GLN A 287 -7.24 -4.51 30.46
C GLN A 287 -6.09 -4.07 31.37
N ASN A 288 -4.86 -4.03 30.82
CA ASN A 288 -3.67 -3.58 31.53
C ASN A 288 -3.37 -2.08 31.33
N GLY A 289 -4.27 -1.34 30.66
CA GLY A 289 -4.10 0.10 30.41
C GLY A 289 -2.96 0.44 29.46
N ILE A 290 -2.60 -0.48 28.55
CA ILE A 290 -1.55 -0.29 27.54
C ILE A 290 -2.20 0.20 26.26
N GLN A 291 -1.78 1.40 25.81
CA GLN A 291 -2.29 1.98 24.59
C GLN A 291 -1.75 1.22 23.37
N ALA A 292 -2.67 0.73 22.51
CA ALA A 292 -2.31 -0.20 21.46
C ALA A 292 -2.94 0.13 20.11
N ILE A 293 -2.19 -0.20 19.04
CA ILE A 293 -2.71 -0.27 17.68
C ILE A 293 -2.76 -1.72 17.21
N THR A 294 -3.88 -2.10 16.58
CA THR A 294 -4.05 -3.40 15.94
C THR A 294 -4.22 -3.19 14.44
N PHE A 295 -3.36 -3.81 13.65
CA PHE A 295 -3.47 -3.78 12.19
C PHE A 295 -4.18 -5.03 11.66
N ALA A 296 -5.19 -4.85 10.81
CA ALA A 296 -5.92 -5.92 10.16
C ALA A 296 -5.91 -5.74 8.63
N ARG A 297 -5.92 -6.85 7.89
CA ARG A 297 -5.70 -6.88 6.44
C ARG A 297 -6.88 -6.38 5.61
N SER A 298 -8.08 -6.37 6.14
CA SER A 298 -9.28 -5.97 5.41
C SER A 298 -10.14 -4.99 6.20
N ARG A 299 -10.91 -4.17 5.48
CA ARG A 299 -11.88 -3.24 6.07
C ARG A 299 -12.88 -3.98 6.97
N LEU A 300 -13.34 -5.16 6.54
CA LEU A 300 -14.25 -6.01 7.31
C LEU A 300 -13.60 -6.51 8.60
N ALA A 301 -12.36 -7.00 8.55
CA ALA A 301 -11.65 -7.45 9.75
C ALA A 301 -11.45 -6.32 10.78
N VAL A 302 -11.18 -5.08 10.32
CA VAL A 302 -11.13 -3.89 11.21
C VAL A 302 -12.45 -3.71 11.95
N GLU A 303 -13.58 -3.75 11.25
CA GLU A 303 -14.90 -3.56 11.86
C GLU A 303 -15.26 -4.68 12.84
N VAL A 304 -15.00 -5.93 12.45
CA VAL A 304 -15.26 -7.11 13.30
C VAL A 304 -14.43 -7.05 14.60
N LEU A 305 -13.13 -6.77 14.48
CA LEU A 305 -12.26 -6.62 15.65
C LEU A 305 -12.66 -5.43 16.51
N THR A 306 -12.99 -4.29 15.89
CA THR A 306 -13.47 -3.10 16.63
C THR A 306 -14.73 -3.43 17.42
N LYS A 307 -15.70 -4.15 16.82
CA LYS A 307 -16.90 -4.62 17.49
C LYS A 307 -16.53 -5.51 18.69
N TYR A 308 -15.69 -6.52 18.49
CA TYR A 308 -15.28 -7.43 19.53
C TYR A 308 -14.58 -6.74 20.71
N LEU A 309 -13.72 -5.77 20.44
CA LEU A 309 -13.02 -5.04 21.49
C LEU A 309 -13.96 -4.06 22.22
N LYS A 310 -14.88 -3.39 21.50
CA LYS A 310 -15.92 -2.56 22.12
C LYS A 310 -16.83 -3.38 23.06
N ASP A 311 -17.20 -4.59 22.64
CA ASP A 311 -18.04 -5.49 23.47
C ASP A 311 -17.32 -5.97 24.74
N MET A 312 -15.98 -6.10 24.72
CA MET A 312 -15.18 -6.43 25.91
C MET A 312 -15.06 -5.27 26.91
N VAL A 313 -15.12 -4.01 26.44
CA VAL A 313 -14.93 -2.79 27.25
C VAL A 313 -16.28 -2.17 27.64
N ARG A 314 -17.41 -2.80 27.32
CA ARG A 314 -18.74 -2.32 27.72
C ARG A 314 -18.85 -2.24 29.25
N ASP A 315 -18.48 -1.07 29.78
CA ASP A 315 -18.79 -0.62 31.11
C ASP A 315 -20.23 -0.04 31.11
N PRO A 316 -21.06 -0.27 32.14
CA PRO A 316 -22.36 0.38 32.32
C PRO A 316 -22.34 1.90 32.24
N LEU A 317 -21.17 2.53 32.39
CA LEU A 317 -20.94 3.97 32.30
C LEU A 317 -20.60 4.50 30.87
N GLY A 318 -20.65 3.67 29.84
CA GLY A 318 -20.62 4.14 28.44
C GLY A 318 -19.25 4.40 27.82
N ASN A 319 -18.17 3.79 28.32
CA ASN A 319 -16.79 3.98 27.83
C ASN A 319 -16.46 3.35 26.46
N ALA A 320 -17.45 3.06 25.61
CA ALA A 320 -17.24 2.48 24.28
C ALA A 320 -16.37 3.37 23.34
N GLY A 321 -16.19 4.66 23.67
CA GLY A 321 -15.37 5.61 22.90
C GLY A 321 -13.86 5.40 22.99
N ARG A 322 -13.36 4.58 23.93
CA ARG A 322 -11.95 4.27 24.12
C ARG A 322 -11.37 3.32 23.06
N VAL A 323 -12.24 2.63 22.32
CA VAL A 323 -11.87 1.75 21.18
C VAL A 323 -12.46 2.28 19.91
N ARG A 324 -11.62 2.53 18.89
CA ARG A 324 -12.06 3.06 17.60
C ARG A 324 -11.52 2.21 16.44
N GLY A 325 -12.32 2.10 15.37
CA GLY A 325 -11.84 1.65 14.07
C GLY A 325 -11.20 2.81 13.31
N TYR A 326 -10.28 2.51 12.38
CA TYR A 326 -9.70 3.51 11.48
C TYR A 326 -9.37 2.88 10.12
N ARG A 327 -10.00 3.37 9.06
CA ARG A 327 -9.79 2.85 7.72
C ARG A 327 -10.13 3.87 6.63
N GLY A 328 -9.69 3.58 5.41
CA GLY A 328 -10.19 4.28 4.23
C GLY A 328 -11.72 4.12 4.12
N GLY A 329 -12.40 5.18 3.70
CA GLY A 329 -13.85 5.24 3.62
C GLY A 329 -14.55 5.90 4.81
N TYR A 330 -13.85 6.16 5.92
CA TYR A 330 -14.35 7.06 6.97
C TYR A 330 -14.22 8.51 6.55
N LEU A 331 -15.15 9.35 6.99
CA LEU A 331 -15.09 10.78 6.70
C LEU A 331 -13.83 11.44 7.25
N PRO A 332 -13.26 12.44 6.57
CA PRO A 332 -12.06 13.13 7.03
C PRO A 332 -12.18 13.73 8.45
N THR A 333 -13.36 14.24 8.80
CA THR A 333 -13.65 14.77 10.15
C THR A 333 -13.55 13.70 11.23
N GLU A 334 -14.11 12.53 10.97
CA GLU A 334 -14.08 11.39 11.87
C GLU A 334 -12.66 10.85 12.08
N ARG A 335 -11.89 10.71 10.99
CA ARG A 335 -10.47 10.30 11.09
C ARG A 335 -9.65 11.27 11.94
N ARG A 336 -9.78 12.58 11.73
CA ARG A 336 -9.09 13.60 12.55
C ARG A 336 -9.49 13.56 14.02
N GLU A 337 -10.75 13.22 14.34
CA GLU A 337 -11.20 13.04 15.72
C GLU A 337 -10.51 11.85 16.39
N ILE A 338 -10.38 10.72 15.69
CA ILE A 338 -9.69 9.52 16.18
C ILE A 338 -8.19 9.82 16.41
N GLU A 339 -7.53 10.47 15.46
CA GLU A 339 -6.11 10.87 15.54
C GLU A 339 -5.86 11.79 16.77
N ARG A 340 -6.69 12.81 16.97
CA ARG A 340 -6.63 13.67 18.15
C ARG A 340 -6.91 12.91 19.45
N GLY A 341 -7.86 11.96 19.40
CA GLY A 341 -8.20 11.10 20.52
C GLY A 341 -7.03 10.22 20.96
N LEU A 342 -6.29 9.65 20.00
CA LEU A 342 -5.09 8.84 20.25
C LEU A 342 -3.97 9.70 20.88
N ARG A 343 -3.66 10.86 20.29
CA ARG A 343 -2.64 11.79 20.83
C ARG A 343 -2.95 12.27 22.26
N ALA A 344 -4.22 12.51 22.51
CA ALA A 344 -4.68 12.99 23.83
C ALA A 344 -4.90 11.87 24.86
N GLY A 345 -4.61 10.60 24.53
CA GLY A 345 -4.86 9.45 25.42
C GLY A 345 -6.33 9.18 25.73
N ARG A 346 -7.27 9.72 24.93
CA ARG A 346 -8.71 9.44 25.08
C ARG A 346 -9.13 8.15 24.38
N VAL A 347 -8.35 7.70 23.40
CA VAL A 347 -8.51 6.43 22.71
C VAL A 347 -7.36 5.53 23.14
N ASP A 348 -7.69 4.39 23.75
CA ASP A 348 -6.71 3.43 24.25
C ASP A 348 -6.34 2.39 23.22
N ALA A 349 -7.29 2.02 22.35
CA ALA A 349 -7.05 1.08 21.27
C ALA A 349 -7.65 1.56 19.96
N VAL A 350 -6.85 1.44 18.91
CA VAL A 350 -7.31 1.62 17.54
C VAL A 350 -7.09 0.35 16.73
N VAL A 351 -8.11 -0.04 15.96
CA VAL A 351 -7.99 -1.11 14.97
C VAL A 351 -7.95 -0.47 13.59
N SER A 352 -6.88 -0.70 12.83
CA SER A 352 -6.67 -0.02 11.57
C SER A 352 -6.37 -1.00 10.43
N THR A 353 -6.67 -0.58 9.19
CA THR A 353 -6.01 -1.10 8.00
C THR A 353 -4.61 -0.48 7.89
N ASN A 354 -3.93 -0.61 6.76
CA ASN A 354 -2.69 0.12 6.46
C ASN A 354 -2.85 1.66 6.47
N ALA A 355 -4.05 2.19 6.68
CA ALA A 355 -4.31 3.63 6.68
C ALA A 355 -3.55 4.41 7.77
N LEU A 356 -3.20 3.76 8.91
CA LEU A 356 -2.32 4.32 9.96
C LEU A 356 -0.87 3.78 9.88
N GLU A 357 -0.50 3.13 8.80
CA GLU A 357 0.87 2.66 8.56
C GLU A 357 1.81 3.81 8.21
N LEU A 358 1.32 4.80 7.44
CA LEU A 358 2.08 5.97 7.01
C LEU A 358 2.27 7.00 8.15
N GLY A 359 3.22 7.90 7.98
CA GLY A 359 3.81 8.82 8.94
C GLY A 359 2.91 9.79 9.72
N ILE A 360 1.59 9.61 9.76
CA ILE A 360 0.66 10.44 10.55
C ILE A 360 1.04 10.40 12.04
N ASP A 361 1.09 11.54 12.69
CA ASP A 361 1.33 11.60 14.14
C ASP A 361 0.08 11.22 14.94
N ILE A 362 0.09 10.01 15.48
CA ILE A 362 -0.97 9.47 16.34
C ILE A 362 -0.57 9.38 17.82
N GLY A 363 0.55 10.00 18.20
CA GLY A 363 1.12 9.86 19.53
C GLY A 363 2.02 8.63 19.68
N ALA A 364 2.59 8.47 20.86
CA ALA A 364 3.42 7.31 21.20
C ALA A 364 2.52 6.18 21.71
N LEU A 365 2.43 5.11 20.92
CA LEU A 365 1.72 3.89 21.35
C LEU A 365 2.71 2.89 21.97
N ASP A 366 2.25 2.15 22.96
CA ASP A 366 3.10 1.21 23.70
C ASP A 366 3.15 -0.17 23.05
N ALA A 367 2.08 -0.56 22.37
CA ALA A 367 1.95 -1.87 21.76
C ALA A 367 1.39 -1.83 20.33
N CYS A 368 1.83 -2.79 19.51
CA CYS A 368 1.30 -3.04 18.17
C CYS A 368 0.93 -4.51 18.03
N VAL A 369 -0.24 -4.80 17.44
CA VAL A 369 -0.68 -6.16 17.12
C VAL A 369 -0.89 -6.28 15.62
N LEU A 370 -0.13 -7.15 14.97
CA LEU A 370 -0.28 -7.48 13.56
C LEU A 370 -1.21 -8.69 13.44
N CYS A 371 -2.42 -8.49 12.92
CA CYS A 371 -3.40 -9.56 12.69
C CYS A 371 -3.13 -10.21 11.32
N GLY A 372 -2.20 -11.15 11.31
CA GLY A 372 -1.61 -11.73 10.10
C GLY A 372 -0.51 -10.89 9.49
N TYR A 373 0.17 -11.46 8.48
CA TYR A 373 1.23 -10.79 7.73
C TYR A 373 0.65 -9.67 6.84
N PRO A 374 1.14 -8.43 6.93
CA PRO A 374 0.56 -7.32 6.18
C PRO A 374 0.82 -7.35 4.67
N GLY A 375 1.62 -8.32 4.20
CA GLY A 375 1.91 -8.53 2.78
C GLY A 375 3.36 -8.22 2.40
N THR A 376 4.05 -7.34 3.13
CA THR A 376 5.46 -7.01 2.90
C THR A 376 6.22 -6.87 4.22
N ILE A 377 7.54 -7.09 4.17
CA ILE A 377 8.45 -6.84 5.31
C ILE A 377 8.44 -5.35 5.64
N ALA A 378 8.48 -4.50 4.61
CA ALA A 378 8.41 -3.05 4.77
C ALA A 378 7.17 -2.62 5.57
N SER A 379 5.99 -3.11 5.18
CA SER A 379 4.72 -2.84 5.86
C SER A 379 4.73 -3.35 7.31
N ALA A 380 5.24 -4.56 7.54
CA ALA A 380 5.33 -5.13 8.89
C ALA A 380 6.20 -4.26 9.83
N TRP A 381 7.34 -3.77 9.35
CA TRP A 381 8.19 -2.87 10.13
C TRP A 381 7.62 -1.46 10.31
N GLN A 382 6.90 -0.93 9.31
CA GLN A 382 6.20 0.35 9.43
C GLN A 382 5.07 0.29 10.47
N GLN A 383 4.26 -0.77 10.41
CA GLN A 383 3.21 -1.04 11.38
C GLN A 383 3.79 -1.26 12.79
N ALA A 384 4.82 -2.10 12.92
CA ALA A 384 5.54 -2.30 14.17
C ALA A 384 6.18 -1.00 14.70
N GLY A 385 6.60 -0.12 13.79
CA GLY A 385 7.16 1.19 14.10
C GLY A 385 6.17 2.19 14.71
N ARG A 386 4.86 1.91 14.68
CA ARG A 386 3.83 2.70 15.37
C ARG A 386 3.86 2.52 16.89
N ALA A 387 4.44 1.42 17.38
CA ALA A 387 4.71 1.22 18.80
C ALA A 387 6.16 1.63 19.13
N GLY A 388 6.33 2.33 20.25
CA GLY A 388 7.63 2.69 20.81
C GLY A 388 8.31 3.85 20.11
N ARG A 389 8.08 5.08 20.59
CA ARG A 389 8.83 6.26 20.17
C ARG A 389 10.00 6.54 21.10
N ARG A 390 11.13 6.95 20.54
CA ARG A 390 12.38 7.52 21.10
C ARG A 390 12.87 7.03 22.47
N LYS A 391 12.02 6.86 23.49
CA LYS A 391 12.38 6.42 24.85
C LYS A 391 11.26 5.54 25.41
N GLY A 392 11.59 4.37 25.90
CA GLY A 392 10.64 3.42 26.52
C GLY A 392 10.67 2.05 25.83
N THR A 393 10.11 1.05 26.54
CA THR A 393 9.94 -0.30 26.01
C THR A 393 8.64 -0.40 25.24
N SER A 394 8.65 -1.07 24.10
CA SER A 394 7.46 -1.37 23.30
C SER A 394 7.34 -2.86 23.01
N ILE A 395 6.11 -3.31 22.70
CA ILE A 395 5.86 -4.70 22.36
C ILE A 395 5.07 -4.81 21.06
N VAL A 396 5.50 -5.72 20.19
CA VAL A 396 4.86 -6.04 18.93
C VAL A 396 4.48 -7.51 18.93
N PHE A 397 3.21 -7.80 18.65
CA PHE A 397 2.72 -9.17 18.48
C PHE A 397 2.42 -9.41 17.00
N TYR A 398 3.10 -10.36 16.40
CA TYR A 398 2.72 -10.93 15.11
C TYR A 398 1.86 -12.17 15.36
N VAL A 399 0.57 -12.06 15.10
CA VAL A 399 -0.40 -13.15 15.29
C VAL A 399 -0.65 -13.79 13.93
N ALA A 400 -0.12 -14.99 13.74
CA ALA A 400 -0.22 -15.69 12.45
C ALA A 400 -1.65 -16.15 12.15
N SER A 401 -2.07 -16.02 10.90
CA SER A 401 -3.30 -16.67 10.41
C SER A 401 -3.03 -18.11 9.95
N SER A 402 -4.07 -18.84 9.58
CA SER A 402 -3.94 -20.16 8.98
C SER A 402 -3.47 -20.11 7.52
N ALA A 403 -3.35 -18.92 6.91
CA ALA A 403 -2.86 -18.78 5.54
C ALA A 403 -1.42 -19.31 5.40
N ALA A 404 -1.14 -19.93 4.26
CA ALA A 404 0.14 -20.60 4.01
C ALA A 404 1.35 -19.66 4.21
N LEU A 405 1.27 -18.43 3.72
CA LEU A 405 2.32 -17.43 3.87
C LEU A 405 2.57 -17.05 5.34
N ASP A 406 1.50 -16.86 6.13
CA ASP A 406 1.62 -16.56 7.57
C ASP A 406 2.27 -17.73 8.32
N GLN A 407 1.89 -18.97 7.98
CA GLN A 407 2.46 -20.17 8.59
C GLN A 407 3.93 -20.36 8.21
N TYR A 408 4.30 -20.01 6.96
CA TYR A 408 5.70 -19.99 6.55
C TYR A 408 6.50 -18.96 7.37
N ILE A 409 6.02 -17.72 7.47
CA ILE A 409 6.74 -16.64 8.17
C ILE A 409 6.86 -16.95 9.67
N VAL A 410 5.81 -17.46 10.33
CA VAL A 410 5.87 -17.77 11.76
C VAL A 410 6.80 -18.93 12.06
N SER A 411 6.96 -19.91 11.13
CA SER A 411 7.95 -20.99 11.24
C SER A 411 9.36 -20.57 10.82
N HIS A 412 9.50 -19.50 10.04
CA HIS A 412 10.77 -18.94 9.60
C HIS A 412 10.88 -17.44 9.98
N PRO A 413 10.92 -17.09 11.30
CA PRO A 413 10.92 -15.70 11.75
C PRO A 413 12.08 -14.86 11.19
N ASP A 414 13.21 -15.49 10.85
CA ASP A 414 14.36 -14.85 10.24
C ASP A 414 14.03 -14.19 8.88
N TYR A 415 13.00 -14.66 8.20
CA TYR A 415 12.52 -14.02 6.99
C TYR A 415 12.11 -12.55 7.26
N LEU A 416 11.33 -12.30 8.32
CA LEU A 416 10.91 -10.94 8.71
C LEU A 416 12.03 -10.16 9.41
N MET A 417 12.88 -10.83 10.19
CA MET A 417 13.84 -10.18 11.08
C MET A 417 15.18 -9.85 10.42
N LYS A 418 15.61 -10.62 9.41
CA LYS A 418 16.95 -10.52 8.84
C LYS A 418 17.00 -10.20 7.34
N ARG A 419 15.91 -10.44 6.60
CA ARG A 419 15.89 -10.12 5.16
C ARG A 419 15.71 -8.63 4.93
N SER A 420 16.23 -8.19 3.80
CA SER A 420 15.90 -6.86 3.25
C SER A 420 14.40 -6.78 2.97
N PRO A 421 13.77 -5.61 3.15
CA PRO A 421 12.42 -5.36 2.67
C PRO A 421 12.30 -5.56 1.15
N GLU A 422 11.09 -5.52 0.65
CA GLU A 422 10.77 -5.70 -0.76
C GLU A 422 11.25 -4.51 -1.62
N ASN A 423 11.43 -4.78 -2.92
CA ASN A 423 11.64 -3.74 -3.92
C ASN A 423 10.33 -2.99 -4.19
N ALA A 424 10.42 -1.69 -4.31
CA ALA A 424 9.36 -0.88 -4.90
C ALA A 424 9.58 -0.83 -6.42
N LEU A 425 8.78 -1.56 -7.17
CA LEU A 425 8.87 -1.62 -8.62
C LEU A 425 7.84 -0.69 -9.26
N LEU A 426 8.22 -0.05 -10.37
CA LEU A 426 7.35 0.75 -11.22
C LEU A 426 7.84 0.66 -12.67
N ASN A 427 6.94 0.91 -13.61
CA ASN A 427 7.24 0.95 -15.04
C ASN A 427 6.67 2.24 -15.65
N PRO A 428 7.43 3.35 -15.65
CA PRO A 428 6.97 4.62 -16.21
C PRO A 428 6.80 4.57 -17.74
N ASP A 429 7.44 3.62 -18.40
CA ASP A 429 7.43 3.45 -19.84
C ASP A 429 6.37 2.45 -20.33
N ASN A 430 5.45 2.02 -19.43
CA ASN A 430 4.27 1.28 -19.83
C ASN A 430 3.47 2.08 -20.87
N LEU A 431 3.23 1.49 -22.05
CA LEU A 431 2.69 2.18 -23.22
C LEU A 431 1.35 2.87 -22.93
N TYR A 432 0.44 2.22 -22.19
CA TYR A 432 -0.88 2.80 -21.85
C TYR A 432 -0.76 4.02 -20.95
N ILE A 433 0.12 3.95 -19.95
CA ILE A 433 0.39 5.07 -19.03
C ILE A 433 1.06 6.19 -19.81
N LEU A 434 2.08 5.86 -20.57
CA LEU A 434 2.89 6.82 -21.29
C LEU A 434 2.07 7.59 -22.33
N LEU A 435 1.26 6.91 -23.15
CA LEU A 435 0.38 7.53 -24.15
C LEU A 435 -0.56 8.56 -23.52
N ASN A 436 -1.15 8.23 -22.38
CA ASN A 436 -2.04 9.13 -21.67
C ASN A 436 -1.31 10.37 -21.13
N HIS A 437 -0.08 10.22 -20.67
CA HIS A 437 0.71 11.36 -20.23
C HIS A 437 1.26 12.20 -21.36
N PHE A 438 1.48 11.65 -22.57
CA PHE A 438 1.76 12.44 -23.77
C PHE A 438 0.56 13.33 -24.16
N LYS A 439 -0.68 12.82 -24.09
CA LYS A 439 -1.89 13.63 -24.24
C LYS A 439 -1.91 14.81 -23.29
N CYS A 440 -1.70 14.56 -21.99
CA CYS A 440 -1.65 15.63 -20.98
C CYS A 440 -0.54 16.64 -21.23
N ALA A 441 0.65 16.17 -21.59
CA ALA A 441 1.81 17.03 -21.86
C ALA A 441 1.58 17.93 -23.08
N ALA A 442 0.96 17.40 -24.14
CA ALA A 442 0.58 18.17 -25.34
C ALA A 442 -0.52 19.21 -25.06
N PHE A 443 -1.46 18.89 -24.15
CA PHE A 443 -2.46 19.85 -23.69
C PHE A 443 -1.83 21.01 -22.90
N GLU A 444 -0.81 20.74 -22.10
CA GLU A 444 -0.09 21.73 -21.30
C GLU A 444 0.80 22.64 -22.15
N LEU A 445 1.59 22.05 -23.02
CA LEU A 445 2.47 22.74 -23.96
C LEU A 445 2.54 21.95 -25.28
N PRO A 446 2.48 22.59 -26.46
CA PRO A 446 2.73 21.91 -27.72
C PRO A 446 4.13 21.29 -27.72
N PHE A 447 4.28 20.10 -28.31
CA PHE A 447 5.61 19.49 -28.54
C PHE A 447 6.25 20.08 -29.81
N GLU A 448 7.52 20.35 -29.73
CA GLU A 448 8.32 20.69 -30.91
C GLU A 448 8.80 19.41 -31.64
N ASP A 449 9.13 19.52 -32.92
CA ASP A 449 9.69 18.38 -33.66
C ASP A 449 10.98 17.89 -33.01
N GLY A 450 11.01 16.59 -32.70
CA GLY A 450 12.14 15.95 -32.02
C GLY A 450 12.16 16.13 -30.49
N GLU A 451 11.20 16.85 -29.93
CA GLU A 451 11.06 16.95 -28.48
C GLU A 451 10.48 15.66 -27.89
N GLY A 452 11.02 15.22 -26.74
CA GLY A 452 10.52 14.07 -25.96
C GLY A 452 9.86 14.48 -24.65
N LEU A 453 9.34 13.50 -23.90
CA LEU A 453 8.82 13.68 -22.55
C LEU A 453 9.84 13.12 -21.55
N GLY A 454 10.81 13.96 -21.14
CA GLY A 454 11.94 13.53 -20.32
C GLY A 454 12.75 12.42 -21.04
N ASN A 455 13.00 11.32 -20.31
CA ASN A 455 13.72 10.15 -20.86
C ASN A 455 12.77 9.06 -21.41
N ALA A 456 11.50 9.39 -21.70
CA ALA A 456 10.54 8.42 -22.23
C ALA A 456 10.94 7.94 -23.64
N PRO A 457 10.91 6.62 -23.90
CA PRO A 457 11.21 6.08 -25.23
C PRO A 457 10.06 6.31 -26.22
N GLY A 458 10.36 6.27 -27.51
CA GLY A 458 9.35 6.24 -28.58
C GLY A 458 8.51 7.52 -28.72
N ALA A 459 9.03 8.67 -28.30
CA ALA A 459 8.29 9.93 -28.36
C ALA A 459 7.83 10.31 -29.78
N PRO A 460 8.66 10.21 -30.86
CA PRO A 460 8.24 10.52 -32.22
C PRO A 460 7.05 9.65 -32.66
N GLU A 461 7.13 8.34 -32.43
CA GLU A 461 6.12 7.37 -32.84
C GLU A 461 4.79 7.61 -32.10
N LEU A 462 4.86 7.96 -30.81
CA LEU A 462 3.67 8.29 -30.00
C LEU A 462 3.00 9.58 -30.46
N LEU A 463 3.78 10.61 -30.78
CA LEU A 463 3.26 11.88 -31.29
C LEU A 463 2.63 11.73 -32.67
N GLU A 464 3.26 10.95 -33.56
CA GLU A 464 2.73 10.64 -34.90
C GLU A 464 1.40 9.85 -34.78
N TYR A 465 1.36 8.81 -33.93
CA TYR A 465 0.14 8.05 -33.64
C TYR A 465 -1.00 8.96 -33.13
N LEU A 466 -0.70 9.91 -32.23
CA LEU A 466 -1.70 10.83 -31.70
C LEU A 466 -2.19 11.85 -32.75
N ASP A 467 -1.34 12.24 -33.70
CA ASP A 467 -1.71 13.09 -34.84
C ASP A 467 -2.61 12.33 -35.83
N GLU A 468 -2.24 11.09 -36.19
CA GLU A 468 -3.07 10.21 -37.03
C GLU A 468 -4.44 9.91 -36.41
N ALA A 469 -4.49 9.75 -35.09
CA ALA A 469 -5.73 9.57 -34.34
C ALA A 469 -6.59 10.85 -34.21
N GLY A 470 -6.11 11.99 -34.70
CA GLY A 470 -6.79 13.28 -34.66
C GLY A 470 -6.85 13.92 -33.26
N ILE A 471 -6.11 13.37 -32.28
CA ILE A 471 -6.00 13.90 -30.92
C ILE A 471 -5.06 15.10 -30.88
N LEU A 472 -3.97 15.03 -31.63
CA LEU A 472 -3.06 16.14 -31.87
C LEU A 472 -3.23 16.65 -33.31
N ARG A 473 -2.56 17.76 -33.61
CA ARG A 473 -2.43 18.31 -34.97
C ARG A 473 -1.03 18.85 -35.17
N HIS A 474 -0.30 18.26 -36.09
CA HIS A 474 1.05 18.71 -36.46
C HIS A 474 0.98 19.89 -37.41
N VAL A 475 1.41 21.07 -36.97
CA VAL A 475 1.43 22.30 -37.77
C VAL A 475 2.67 23.14 -37.43
N GLY A 476 3.41 23.55 -38.46
CA GLY A 476 4.54 24.47 -38.29
C GLY A 476 5.69 23.93 -37.44
N GLY A 477 5.94 22.63 -37.46
CA GLY A 477 6.98 21.98 -36.67
C GLY A 477 6.58 21.75 -35.18
N ARG A 478 5.28 21.76 -34.89
CA ARG A 478 4.76 21.55 -33.56
C ARG A 478 3.50 20.69 -33.55
N TYR A 479 3.36 19.84 -32.54
CA TYR A 479 2.16 19.05 -32.25
C TYR A 479 1.29 19.77 -31.24
N HIS A 480 0.12 20.24 -31.68
CA HIS A 480 -0.86 20.99 -30.90
C HIS A 480 -2.01 20.07 -30.45
N TRP A 481 -2.49 20.25 -29.22
CA TRP A 481 -3.73 19.61 -28.75
C TRP A 481 -4.91 20.06 -29.59
N SER A 482 -5.72 19.14 -30.12
CA SER A 482 -6.88 19.45 -30.98
C SER A 482 -8.18 18.79 -30.53
N ALA A 483 -8.17 17.83 -29.61
CA ALA A 483 -9.36 17.20 -29.08
C ALA A 483 -10.15 18.14 -28.14
N GLU A 484 -11.48 17.91 -28.00
CA GLU A 484 -12.35 18.71 -27.12
C GLU A 484 -12.24 18.31 -25.64
N ASP A 485 -11.77 17.10 -25.36
CA ASP A 485 -11.69 16.52 -24.03
C ASP A 485 -10.60 17.14 -23.14
N PHE A 486 -10.75 17.01 -21.83
CA PHE A 486 -9.75 17.41 -20.85
C PHE A 486 -8.94 16.17 -20.41
N PRO A 487 -7.75 15.93 -20.96
CA PRO A 487 -7.08 14.64 -20.83
C PRO A 487 -6.72 14.26 -19.38
N ALA A 488 -6.47 15.23 -18.50
CA ALA A 488 -6.17 14.96 -17.11
C ALA A 488 -7.36 14.43 -16.30
N SER A 489 -8.61 14.60 -16.77
CA SER A 489 -9.79 14.03 -16.11
C SER A 489 -10.02 12.57 -16.47
N GLU A 490 -9.42 12.09 -17.55
CA GLU A 490 -9.55 10.71 -18.01
C GLU A 490 -8.58 9.74 -17.34
N ILE A 491 -7.61 10.27 -16.59
CA ILE A 491 -6.54 9.49 -15.97
C ILE A 491 -6.70 9.45 -14.46
N SER A 492 -6.87 8.25 -13.92
CA SER A 492 -6.67 8.00 -12.50
C SER A 492 -5.20 7.61 -12.26
N LEU A 493 -4.49 8.33 -11.39
CA LEU A 493 -3.11 7.97 -11.07
C LEU A 493 -2.99 6.65 -10.30
N ARG A 494 -4.07 6.20 -9.65
CA ARG A 494 -4.08 5.04 -8.76
C ARG A 494 -4.69 3.80 -9.40
N SER A 495 -5.37 3.96 -10.52
CA SER A 495 -5.95 2.87 -11.30
C SER A 495 -5.71 3.13 -12.80
N ALA A 496 -5.83 2.11 -13.62
CA ALA A 496 -5.70 2.25 -15.07
C ALA A 496 -6.94 2.89 -15.72
N ARG A 497 -7.99 3.17 -14.97
CA ARG A 497 -9.21 3.87 -15.44
C ARG A 497 -9.61 4.93 -14.43
N ALA A 498 -10.13 6.08 -14.93
CA ALA A 498 -10.79 7.07 -14.08
C ALA A 498 -12.02 6.43 -13.44
N GLU A 499 -12.03 6.32 -12.12
CA GLU A 499 -13.13 5.68 -11.39
C GLU A 499 -13.71 6.63 -10.37
N GLU A 500 -15.03 6.75 -10.40
CA GLU A 500 -15.80 7.45 -9.40
C GLU A 500 -15.94 6.61 -8.13
N ASN A 501 -15.72 7.21 -6.96
CA ASN A 501 -16.03 6.58 -5.69
C ASN A 501 -17.54 6.49 -5.49
N PHE A 502 -18.00 5.38 -4.93
CA PHE A 502 -19.38 5.22 -4.49
C PHE A 502 -19.60 5.94 -3.17
N VAL A 503 -20.64 6.76 -3.11
CA VAL A 503 -21.07 7.44 -1.88
C VAL A 503 -22.01 6.52 -1.09
N ILE A 504 -21.73 6.33 0.20
CA ILE A 504 -22.51 5.47 1.10
C ILE A 504 -23.49 6.36 1.89
N ILE A 505 -24.79 6.15 1.68
CA ILE A 505 -25.85 6.97 2.22
C ILE A 505 -26.66 6.14 3.24
N ASP A 506 -26.62 6.55 4.50
CA ASP A 506 -27.46 6.00 5.57
C ASP A 506 -28.89 6.55 5.44
N THR A 507 -29.83 5.66 5.20
CA THR A 507 -31.27 5.92 5.06
C THR A 507 -32.09 5.45 6.28
N THR A 508 -31.43 5.16 7.39
CA THR A 508 -32.10 4.68 8.61
C THR A 508 -33.16 5.63 9.11
N ASP A 509 -32.90 6.94 9.03
CA ASP A 509 -33.89 7.99 9.23
C ASP A 509 -34.40 8.48 7.88
N PRO A 510 -35.68 8.18 7.51
CA PRO A 510 -36.24 8.58 6.25
C PRO A 510 -36.31 10.13 6.03
N ALA A 511 -36.31 10.88 7.13
CA ALA A 511 -36.39 12.36 7.10
C ALA A 511 -34.98 13.00 6.97
N ASN A 512 -33.90 12.26 7.27
CA ASN A 512 -32.55 12.82 7.31
C ASN A 512 -31.49 11.81 6.79
N HIS A 513 -31.42 11.70 5.48
CA HIS A 513 -30.37 10.89 4.84
C HIS A 513 -29.01 11.55 5.02
N ARG A 514 -28.01 10.76 5.39
CA ARG A 514 -26.64 11.27 5.62
C ARG A 514 -25.58 10.42 4.91
N VAL A 515 -24.60 11.09 4.35
CA VAL A 515 -23.40 10.41 3.84
C VAL A 515 -22.55 9.99 5.03
N ILE A 516 -22.22 8.71 5.11
CA ILE A 516 -21.38 8.16 6.18
C ILE A 516 -19.97 7.74 5.70
N GLY A 517 -19.77 7.63 4.39
CA GLY A 517 -18.47 7.25 3.85
C GLY A 517 -18.47 7.15 2.34
N GLU A 518 -17.30 6.77 1.82
CA GLU A 518 -17.08 6.52 0.40
C GLU A 518 -16.33 5.19 0.21
N MET A 519 -16.48 4.57 -0.97
CA MET A 519 -15.82 3.32 -1.34
C MET A 519 -15.42 3.31 -2.80
N ASP A 520 -14.21 2.81 -3.09
CA ASP A 520 -13.74 2.63 -4.46
C ASP A 520 -14.56 1.58 -5.22
N ARG A 521 -14.71 1.78 -6.52
CA ARG A 521 -15.57 0.96 -7.41
C ARG A 521 -15.20 -0.53 -7.39
N TYR A 522 -13.93 -0.90 -7.22
CA TYR A 522 -13.49 -2.30 -7.19
C TYR A 522 -13.90 -3.03 -5.92
N THR A 523 -13.92 -2.32 -4.79
CA THR A 523 -14.33 -2.90 -3.51
C THR A 523 -15.85 -3.01 -3.35
N VAL A 524 -16.60 -2.17 -4.06
CA VAL A 524 -18.09 -2.14 -3.99
C VAL A 524 -18.72 -3.50 -4.24
N PRO A 525 -18.37 -4.26 -5.29
CA PRO A 525 -18.96 -5.59 -5.51
C PRO A 525 -18.79 -6.57 -4.35
N MET A 526 -17.73 -6.41 -3.59
CA MET A 526 -17.41 -7.26 -2.45
C MET A 526 -18.15 -6.89 -1.17
N LEU A 527 -18.38 -5.60 -0.91
CA LEU A 527 -18.82 -5.10 0.38
C LEU A 527 -20.16 -4.37 0.36
N LEU A 528 -20.60 -3.84 -0.80
CA LEU A 528 -21.80 -3.01 -0.94
C LEU A 528 -22.83 -3.58 -1.93
N HIS A 529 -22.72 -4.86 -2.31
CA HIS A 529 -23.75 -5.51 -3.10
C HIS A 529 -25.11 -5.53 -2.35
N GLU A 530 -26.22 -5.59 -3.05
CA GLU A 530 -27.54 -5.65 -2.43
C GLU A 530 -27.63 -6.83 -1.44
N ASN A 531 -28.25 -6.58 -0.29
CA ASN A 531 -28.31 -7.48 0.88
C ASN A 531 -26.98 -7.76 1.60
N ALA A 532 -25.89 -7.10 1.24
CA ALA A 532 -24.68 -7.15 2.05
C ALA A 532 -24.94 -6.55 3.46
N ILE A 533 -24.24 -7.10 4.44
CA ILE A 533 -24.14 -6.48 5.77
C ILE A 533 -22.86 -5.66 5.79
N TYR A 534 -23.00 -4.38 5.50
CA TYR A 534 -21.92 -3.42 5.56
C TYR A 534 -21.68 -2.99 6.99
N MET A 535 -20.41 -3.00 7.43
CA MET A 535 -20.02 -2.59 8.76
C MET A 535 -19.31 -1.24 8.72
N HIS A 536 -19.74 -0.30 9.59
CA HIS A 536 -19.16 1.01 9.74
C HIS A 536 -19.12 1.41 11.21
N GLU A 537 -17.95 1.71 11.76
CA GLU A 537 -17.71 2.03 13.18
C GLU A 537 -18.31 0.97 14.15
N ALA A 538 -18.21 -0.29 13.77
CA ALA A 538 -18.82 -1.43 14.47
C ALA A 538 -20.36 -1.44 14.50
N GLN A 539 -21.02 -0.57 13.73
CA GLN A 539 -22.46 -0.63 13.47
C GLN A 539 -22.70 -1.46 12.21
N GLN A 540 -23.82 -2.19 12.21
CA GLN A 540 -24.23 -3.01 11.07
C GLN A 540 -25.28 -2.27 10.25
N TYR A 541 -25.10 -2.31 8.93
CA TYR A 541 -26.04 -1.75 7.98
C TYR A 541 -26.31 -2.79 6.89
N GLN A 542 -27.58 -2.94 6.51
CA GLN A 542 -27.93 -3.73 5.32
C GLN A 542 -27.98 -2.82 4.11
N VAL A 543 -27.35 -3.23 3.02
CA VAL A 543 -27.47 -2.54 1.73
C VAL A 543 -28.83 -2.86 1.13
N GLU A 544 -29.68 -1.84 1.04
CA GLU A 544 -31.04 -1.95 0.49
C GLU A 544 -31.04 -1.76 -1.03
N LYS A 545 -30.23 -0.83 -1.54
CA LYS A 545 -30.10 -0.56 -2.97
C LYS A 545 -28.66 -0.16 -3.30
N LEU A 546 -28.12 -0.73 -4.35
CA LEU A 546 -26.89 -0.29 -5.00
C LEU A 546 -27.25 0.31 -6.37
N ASP A 547 -27.04 1.63 -6.52
CA ASP A 547 -27.17 2.34 -7.77
C ASP A 547 -25.79 2.43 -8.42
N PHE A 548 -25.50 1.50 -9.31
CA PHE A 548 -24.15 1.34 -9.87
C PHE A 548 -23.80 2.46 -10.85
N ASP A 549 -24.79 2.98 -11.57
CA ASP A 549 -24.62 4.07 -12.55
C ASP A 549 -24.45 5.45 -11.87
N ALA A 550 -25.23 5.68 -10.79
CA ALA A 550 -25.12 6.92 -10.01
C ALA A 550 -24.02 6.87 -8.94
N CYS A 551 -23.25 5.77 -8.83
CA CYS A 551 -22.21 5.54 -7.84
C CYS A 551 -22.70 5.78 -6.39
N LYS A 552 -23.89 5.22 -6.02
CA LYS A 552 -24.51 5.38 -4.70
C LYS A 552 -24.96 4.06 -4.12
N ALA A 553 -24.65 3.86 -2.83
CA ALA A 553 -25.16 2.76 -2.03
C ALA A 553 -26.06 3.29 -0.92
N PHE A 554 -27.31 2.82 -0.86
CA PHE A 554 -28.29 3.17 0.15
C PHE A 554 -28.34 2.05 1.20
N ILE A 555 -28.09 2.39 2.44
CA ILE A 555 -27.94 1.45 3.53
C ILE A 555 -28.84 1.82 4.71
N ARG A 556 -29.30 0.79 5.43
CA ARG A 556 -30.13 0.97 6.64
C ARG A 556 -29.51 0.21 7.81
N ARG A 557 -29.51 0.82 8.98
CA ARG A 557 -29.00 0.19 10.20
C ARG A 557 -29.81 -1.04 10.55
N VAL A 558 -29.10 -2.12 10.91
CA VAL A 558 -29.63 -3.41 11.35
C VAL A 558 -28.84 -3.93 12.55
N ASP A 559 -29.40 -4.91 13.26
CA ASP A 559 -28.70 -5.67 14.29
C ASP A 559 -28.94 -7.16 14.01
N VAL A 560 -27.96 -7.79 13.38
CA VAL A 560 -28.02 -9.21 12.97
C VAL A 560 -26.82 -9.98 13.51
N GLY A 561 -26.98 -11.28 13.75
CA GLY A 561 -25.93 -12.14 14.30
C GLY A 561 -24.87 -12.60 13.29
N TYR A 562 -24.78 -11.97 12.11
CA TYR A 562 -23.87 -12.38 11.03
C TYR A 562 -23.33 -11.18 10.24
N TYR A 563 -22.29 -11.42 9.47
CA TYR A 563 -21.79 -10.54 8.40
C TYR A 563 -21.78 -11.28 7.08
N THR A 564 -21.52 -10.57 5.98
CA THR A 564 -21.48 -11.15 4.62
C THR A 564 -20.08 -11.08 4.05
N ASP A 565 -19.73 -12.08 3.23
CA ASP A 565 -18.48 -12.18 2.50
C ASP A 565 -18.79 -12.68 1.07
N ALA A 566 -18.33 -11.95 0.05
CA ALA A 566 -18.65 -12.22 -1.34
C ALA A 566 -17.61 -13.14 -2.00
N ASP A 567 -18.05 -14.06 -2.86
CA ASP A 567 -17.18 -14.94 -3.66
C ASP A 567 -16.96 -14.31 -5.05
N LEU A 568 -15.69 -14.27 -5.47
CA LEU A 568 -15.25 -13.71 -6.74
C LEU A 568 -14.92 -14.83 -7.75
N ASN A 569 -15.58 -14.81 -8.90
CA ASN A 569 -15.23 -15.67 -10.03
C ASN A 569 -14.27 -14.95 -10.99
N VAL A 570 -13.22 -15.63 -11.43
CA VAL A 570 -12.19 -15.10 -12.32
C VAL A 570 -12.13 -15.93 -13.59
N THR A 571 -12.27 -15.29 -14.75
CA THR A 571 -12.11 -15.88 -16.08
C THR A 571 -10.95 -15.21 -16.80
N LEU A 572 -10.13 -16.01 -17.51
CA LEU A 572 -8.95 -15.55 -18.22
C LEU A 572 -9.08 -15.79 -19.71
N SER A 573 -8.65 -14.84 -20.54
CA SER A 573 -8.55 -15.02 -22.00
C SER A 573 -7.22 -14.43 -22.52
N LEU A 574 -6.60 -15.12 -23.49
CA LEU A 574 -5.36 -14.68 -24.13
C LEU A 574 -5.66 -13.49 -25.07
N LEU A 575 -4.85 -12.46 -25.00
CA LEU A 575 -4.85 -11.33 -25.94
C LEU A 575 -3.69 -11.43 -26.91
N ASP A 576 -2.46 -11.58 -26.38
CA ASP A 576 -1.25 -11.71 -27.19
C ASP A 576 -0.22 -12.60 -26.50
N LYS A 577 0.68 -13.22 -27.29
CA LYS A 577 1.77 -14.06 -26.82
C LYS A 577 3.11 -13.47 -27.23
N GLU A 578 3.90 -13.00 -26.24
CA GLU A 578 5.19 -12.36 -26.48
C GLU A 578 6.35 -13.36 -26.61
N LYS A 579 6.37 -14.37 -25.72
CA LYS A 579 7.44 -15.38 -25.64
C LYS A 579 6.87 -16.75 -25.35
N GLU A 580 7.55 -17.77 -25.90
CA GLU A 580 7.21 -19.15 -25.71
C GLU A 580 8.47 -20.01 -25.73
N GLU A 581 8.61 -20.90 -24.76
CA GLU A 581 9.68 -21.88 -24.70
C GLU A 581 9.09 -23.27 -24.42
N GLU A 582 9.42 -24.24 -25.25
CA GLU A 582 9.04 -25.63 -25.06
C GLU A 582 10.20 -26.39 -24.43
N GLN A 583 9.96 -27.09 -23.32
CA GLN A 583 10.92 -27.93 -22.64
C GLN A 583 10.24 -29.23 -22.23
N ASP A 584 10.75 -30.37 -22.69
CA ASP A 584 10.30 -31.74 -22.39
C ASP A 584 8.78 -31.96 -22.56
N GLY A 585 8.18 -31.32 -23.57
CA GLY A 585 6.75 -31.37 -23.87
C GLY A 585 5.87 -30.49 -22.99
N GLY A 586 6.44 -29.78 -22.06
CA GLY A 586 5.82 -28.66 -21.32
C GLY A 586 6.11 -27.33 -22.00
N LEU A 587 5.17 -26.41 -21.90
CA LEU A 587 5.26 -25.09 -22.49
C LEU A 587 5.30 -24.02 -21.39
N THR A 588 6.30 -23.15 -21.43
CA THR A 588 6.32 -21.93 -20.62
C THR A 588 6.19 -20.73 -21.54
N ALA A 589 5.26 -19.85 -21.27
CA ALA A 589 5.02 -18.68 -22.09
C ALA A 589 4.79 -17.41 -21.27
N LEU A 590 4.97 -16.29 -21.95
CA LEU A 590 4.72 -14.92 -21.45
C LEU A 590 3.85 -14.19 -22.47
N GLY A 591 2.90 -13.39 -22.01
CA GLY A 591 2.06 -12.60 -22.91
C GLY A 591 1.03 -11.75 -22.17
N GLU A 592 0.13 -11.15 -22.93
CA GLU A 592 -0.97 -10.36 -22.42
C GLU A 592 -2.26 -11.15 -22.32
N ILE A 593 -2.98 -10.96 -21.22
CA ILE A 593 -4.26 -11.61 -20.95
C ILE A 593 -5.33 -10.60 -20.56
N ARG A 594 -6.59 -10.96 -20.77
CA ARG A 594 -7.75 -10.32 -20.19
C ARG A 594 -8.21 -11.14 -18.98
N VAL A 595 -8.36 -10.47 -17.85
CA VAL A 595 -8.91 -11.00 -16.61
C VAL A 595 -10.29 -10.42 -16.42
N SER A 596 -11.33 -11.27 -16.45
CA SER A 596 -12.71 -10.91 -16.18
C SER A 596 -13.09 -11.38 -14.78
N THR A 597 -13.65 -10.49 -13.98
CA THR A 597 -14.06 -10.78 -12.58
C THR A 597 -15.54 -10.51 -12.39
N LEU A 598 -16.23 -11.44 -11.72
CA LEU A 598 -17.66 -11.38 -11.46
C LEU A 598 -17.98 -11.87 -10.05
N VAL A 599 -18.75 -11.08 -9.29
CA VAL A 599 -19.33 -11.50 -8.01
C VAL A 599 -20.74 -12.04 -8.28
N THR A 600 -20.96 -13.32 -8.01
CA THR A 600 -22.24 -14.00 -8.27
C THR A 600 -22.97 -14.42 -7.00
N MET A 601 -22.24 -14.58 -5.90
CA MET A 601 -22.81 -15.02 -4.63
C MET A 601 -22.03 -14.48 -3.43
N PHE A 602 -22.68 -14.51 -2.28
CA PHE A 602 -22.06 -14.20 -0.98
C PHE A 602 -22.47 -15.21 0.08
N LYS A 603 -21.62 -15.36 1.09
CA LYS A 603 -21.83 -16.18 2.28
C LYS A 603 -22.32 -15.30 3.44
N LYS A 604 -23.23 -15.82 4.25
CA LYS A 604 -23.60 -15.26 5.55
C LYS A 604 -22.81 -16.00 6.62
N ILE A 605 -21.94 -15.27 7.33
CA ILE A 605 -21.00 -15.84 8.29
C ILE A 605 -21.36 -15.34 9.69
N LYS A 606 -21.64 -16.28 10.60
CA LYS A 606 -22.00 -15.97 11.99
C LYS A 606 -20.83 -15.34 12.74
N PHE A 607 -21.12 -14.33 13.56
CA PHE A 607 -20.10 -13.79 14.46
C PHE A 607 -19.65 -14.83 15.48
N ASP A 608 -18.47 -14.65 16.03
CA ASP A 608 -17.79 -15.48 17.04
C ASP A 608 -17.47 -16.90 16.59
N THR A 609 -18.40 -17.65 16.00
CA THR A 609 -18.16 -19.04 15.55
C THR A 609 -17.61 -19.15 14.14
N HIS A 610 -17.84 -18.13 13.30
CA HIS A 610 -17.49 -18.09 11.88
C HIS A 610 -18.11 -19.22 11.03
N GLU A 611 -19.23 -19.77 11.49
CA GLU A 611 -20.01 -20.76 10.74
C GLU A 611 -20.76 -20.09 9.58
N THR A 612 -20.80 -20.75 8.42
CA THR A 612 -21.62 -20.32 7.28
C THR A 612 -23.09 -20.65 7.56
N LEU A 613 -23.91 -19.61 7.67
CA LEU A 613 -25.36 -19.73 7.92
C LEU A 613 -26.16 -19.93 6.62
N GLY A 614 -25.59 -19.58 5.47
CA GLY A 614 -26.24 -19.69 4.16
C GLY A 614 -25.58 -18.81 3.13
N PHE A 615 -26.16 -18.81 1.94
CA PHE A 615 -25.66 -18.07 0.76
C PHE A 615 -26.72 -17.14 0.20
N GLY A 616 -26.32 -16.12 -0.52
CA GLY A 616 -27.18 -15.26 -1.31
C GLY A 616 -26.59 -15.04 -2.70
N HIS A 617 -27.44 -14.70 -3.68
CA HIS A 617 -27.03 -14.39 -5.05
C HIS A 617 -26.84 -12.89 -5.22
N VAL A 618 -25.87 -12.53 -6.07
CA VAL A 618 -25.56 -11.15 -6.45
C VAL A 618 -25.68 -11.03 -7.98
N ARG A 619 -26.18 -9.90 -8.45
CA ARG A 619 -26.23 -9.56 -9.89
C ARG A 619 -25.53 -8.22 -10.08
N LEU A 620 -24.27 -8.28 -10.47
CA LEU A 620 -23.44 -7.11 -10.76
C LEU A 620 -22.80 -7.27 -12.15
N PRO A 621 -22.42 -6.16 -12.80
CA PRO A 621 -21.70 -6.23 -14.05
C PRO A 621 -20.33 -6.89 -13.85
N GLU A 622 -19.87 -7.57 -14.90
CA GLU A 622 -18.52 -8.12 -15.00
C GLU A 622 -17.51 -6.98 -15.11
N THR A 623 -16.37 -7.10 -14.43
CA THR A 623 -15.27 -6.16 -14.51
C THR A 623 -14.10 -6.79 -15.24
N GLU A 624 -13.55 -6.12 -16.25
CA GLU A 624 -12.45 -6.62 -17.08
C GLU A 624 -11.16 -5.83 -16.80
N MET A 625 -10.04 -6.56 -16.82
CA MET A 625 -8.69 -6.00 -16.69
C MET A 625 -7.77 -6.66 -17.73
N HIS A 626 -7.01 -5.85 -18.48
CA HIS A 626 -5.91 -6.32 -19.31
C HIS A 626 -4.61 -6.24 -18.51
N THR A 627 -3.79 -7.31 -18.57
CA THR A 627 -2.54 -7.37 -17.80
C THR A 627 -1.57 -8.39 -18.42
N THR A 628 -0.33 -8.39 -17.92
CA THR A 628 0.70 -9.34 -18.33
C THR A 628 0.66 -10.60 -17.47
N ALA A 629 0.84 -11.77 -18.09
CA ALA A 629 0.89 -13.07 -17.44
C ALA A 629 2.03 -13.93 -17.98
N MET A 630 2.54 -14.80 -17.11
CA MET A 630 3.30 -15.96 -17.51
C MET A 630 2.56 -17.24 -17.14
N TRP A 631 2.78 -18.32 -17.86
CA TRP A 631 2.13 -19.60 -17.56
C TRP A 631 3.01 -20.79 -17.87
N TRP A 632 2.78 -21.87 -17.11
CA TRP A 632 3.32 -23.20 -17.34
C TRP A 632 2.19 -24.12 -17.78
N THR A 633 2.33 -24.72 -18.96
CA THR A 633 1.41 -25.74 -19.47
C THR A 633 1.99 -27.12 -19.17
N LEU A 634 1.21 -27.99 -18.56
CA LEU A 634 1.65 -29.35 -18.25
C LEU A 634 1.75 -30.20 -19.51
N PRO A 635 2.80 -31.05 -19.65
CA PRO A 635 2.87 -32.02 -20.72
C PRO A 635 1.70 -33.03 -20.68
N ASP A 636 1.16 -33.39 -21.84
CA ASP A 636 0.07 -34.37 -21.90
C ASP A 636 0.46 -35.71 -21.27
N ALA A 637 1.72 -36.16 -21.45
CA ALA A 637 2.26 -37.36 -20.83
C ALA A 637 2.31 -37.31 -19.30
N LEU A 638 2.53 -36.12 -18.73
CA LEU A 638 2.50 -35.88 -17.27
C LEU A 638 1.05 -35.86 -16.76
N ALA A 639 0.19 -35.11 -17.42
CA ALA A 639 -1.22 -34.98 -17.03
C ALA A 639 -1.94 -36.34 -17.06
N ALA A 640 -1.65 -37.19 -18.06
CA ALA A 640 -2.24 -38.55 -18.21
C ALA A 640 -1.83 -39.57 -17.11
N ARG A 641 -0.84 -39.23 -16.26
CA ARG A 641 -0.44 -40.09 -15.12
C ARG A 641 -1.42 -40.02 -13.95
N PHE A 642 -2.32 -39.04 -13.95
CA PHE A 642 -3.23 -38.76 -12.83
C PHE A 642 -4.68 -38.77 -13.29
N GLU A 643 -5.57 -39.21 -12.42
CA GLU A 643 -7.00 -38.97 -12.60
C GLU A 643 -7.33 -37.49 -12.50
N SER A 644 -8.40 -37.02 -13.14
CA SER A 644 -8.77 -35.63 -13.26
C SER A 644 -8.84 -34.89 -11.91
N ASP A 645 -9.45 -35.52 -10.91
CA ASP A 645 -9.56 -34.92 -9.55
C ASP A 645 -8.20 -34.89 -8.80
N THR A 646 -7.39 -35.93 -8.95
CA THR A 646 -6.05 -36.01 -8.39
C THR A 646 -5.13 -34.96 -9.02
N LEU A 647 -5.19 -34.78 -10.34
CA LEU A 647 -4.46 -33.74 -11.06
C LEU A 647 -4.88 -32.36 -10.57
N LYS A 648 -6.19 -32.09 -10.46
CA LYS A 648 -6.76 -30.85 -9.95
C LYS A 648 -6.22 -30.54 -8.55
N ASN A 649 -6.23 -31.52 -7.67
CA ASN A 649 -5.76 -31.39 -6.29
C ASN A 649 -4.25 -31.09 -6.23
N GLY A 650 -3.44 -31.77 -7.06
CA GLY A 650 -2.01 -31.50 -7.20
C GLY A 650 -1.73 -30.09 -7.72
N MET A 651 -2.42 -29.65 -8.78
CA MET A 651 -2.29 -28.31 -9.34
C MET A 651 -2.70 -27.22 -8.32
N MET A 652 -3.75 -27.45 -7.54
CA MET A 652 -4.12 -26.57 -6.42
C MET A 652 -2.99 -26.49 -5.40
N GLY A 653 -2.38 -27.62 -5.05
CA GLY A 653 -1.23 -27.67 -4.14
C GLY A 653 -0.04 -26.88 -4.67
N VAL A 654 0.33 -27.04 -5.95
CA VAL A 654 1.39 -26.25 -6.60
C VAL A 654 1.05 -24.75 -6.59
N THR A 655 -0.19 -24.38 -6.89
CA THR A 655 -0.65 -22.98 -6.85
C THR A 655 -0.49 -22.38 -5.44
N ASN A 656 -0.86 -23.12 -4.40
CA ASN A 656 -0.71 -22.67 -3.02
C ASN A 656 0.78 -22.47 -2.63
N LEU A 657 1.65 -23.36 -3.09
CA LEU A 657 3.10 -23.22 -2.90
C LEU A 657 3.66 -21.99 -3.63
N LEU A 658 3.28 -21.80 -4.89
CA LEU A 658 3.71 -20.61 -5.64
C LEU A 658 3.21 -19.31 -5.01
N ARG A 659 2.00 -19.29 -4.43
CA ARG A 659 1.49 -18.14 -3.65
C ARG A 659 2.34 -17.79 -2.42
N ILE A 660 3.08 -18.78 -1.89
CA ILE A 660 4.07 -18.54 -0.82
C ILE A 660 5.36 -17.98 -1.43
N VAL A 661 5.91 -18.69 -2.41
CA VAL A 661 7.30 -18.45 -2.90
C VAL A 661 7.39 -17.25 -3.82
N ALA A 662 6.40 -17.04 -4.72
CA ALA A 662 6.50 -16.00 -5.73
C ALA A 662 6.58 -14.58 -5.12
N PRO A 663 5.72 -14.17 -4.16
CA PRO A 663 5.89 -12.87 -3.52
C PRO A 663 7.26 -12.69 -2.85
N LEU A 664 7.76 -13.78 -2.22
CA LEU A 664 9.04 -13.76 -1.51
C LEU A 664 10.24 -13.61 -2.45
N SER A 665 10.17 -14.23 -3.64
CA SER A 665 11.25 -14.26 -4.62
C SER A 665 11.21 -13.05 -5.56
N LEU A 666 10.00 -12.63 -5.95
CA LEU A 666 9.80 -11.44 -6.76
C LEU A 666 9.98 -10.15 -5.95
N MET A 667 9.99 -10.24 -4.62
CA MET A 667 10.08 -9.10 -3.70
C MET A 667 8.93 -8.11 -3.96
N CYS A 668 7.69 -8.61 -3.96
CA CYS A 668 6.47 -7.83 -4.17
C CYS A 668 5.42 -8.15 -3.10
N ALA A 669 4.37 -7.34 -3.00
CA ALA A 669 3.25 -7.66 -2.12
C ALA A 669 2.42 -8.81 -2.71
N PRO A 670 1.86 -9.73 -1.89
CA PRO A 670 1.06 -10.84 -2.39
C PRO A 670 -0.17 -10.45 -3.21
N GLN A 671 -0.70 -9.25 -2.99
CA GLN A 671 -1.83 -8.72 -3.75
C GLN A 671 -1.43 -8.14 -5.12
N ASP A 672 -0.15 -7.89 -5.38
CA ASP A 672 0.34 -7.33 -6.64
C ASP A 672 0.39 -8.40 -7.74
N ILE A 673 0.34 -9.68 -7.35
CA ILE A 673 0.28 -10.84 -8.26
C ILE A 673 -0.91 -11.73 -7.94
N ALA A 674 -1.41 -12.43 -8.95
CA ALA A 674 -2.38 -13.49 -8.78
C ALA A 674 -1.87 -14.78 -9.41
N ILE A 675 -2.13 -15.92 -8.75
CA ILE A 675 -1.72 -17.23 -9.22
C ILE A 675 -2.95 -18.14 -9.21
N VAL A 676 -3.23 -18.72 -10.37
CA VAL A 676 -4.39 -19.57 -10.59
C VAL A 676 -3.99 -20.82 -11.36
N TYR A 677 -4.79 -21.86 -11.22
CA TYR A 677 -4.66 -23.07 -12.04
C TYR A 677 -5.95 -23.32 -12.82
N GLN A 678 -5.82 -23.95 -13.98
CA GLN A 678 -6.93 -24.37 -14.82
C GLN A 678 -6.64 -25.76 -15.35
N VAL A 679 -7.50 -26.75 -15.03
CA VAL A 679 -7.34 -28.14 -15.50
C VAL A 679 -7.52 -28.21 -17.02
N LYS A 680 -8.34 -27.34 -17.59
CA LYS A 680 -8.46 -27.06 -19.00
C LYS A 680 -8.48 -25.56 -19.19
N SER A 681 -7.33 -25.01 -19.57
CA SER A 681 -7.19 -23.57 -19.74
C SER A 681 -7.75 -23.09 -21.09
N PRO A 682 -8.55 -22.01 -21.13
CA PRO A 682 -8.95 -21.40 -22.40
C PRO A 682 -7.76 -20.86 -23.23
N LEU A 683 -6.60 -20.66 -22.61
CA LEU A 683 -5.39 -20.17 -23.28
C LEU A 683 -4.65 -21.25 -24.04
N THR A 684 -4.68 -22.50 -23.57
CA THR A 684 -3.80 -23.58 -24.04
C THR A 684 -4.52 -24.90 -24.38
N ASP A 685 -5.79 -24.99 -24.01
CA ASP A 685 -6.63 -26.22 -24.05
C ASP A 685 -6.08 -27.36 -23.16
N LYS A 686 -5.04 -27.10 -22.35
CA LYS A 686 -4.32 -28.04 -21.49
C LYS A 686 -4.32 -27.59 -20.02
N PRO A 687 -3.95 -28.49 -19.09
CA PRO A 687 -3.74 -28.11 -17.70
C PRO A 687 -2.65 -27.07 -17.59
N THR A 688 -2.95 -25.92 -16.98
CA THR A 688 -2.07 -24.74 -16.97
C THR A 688 -2.07 -24.08 -15.61
N LEU A 689 -0.87 -23.68 -15.16
CA LEU A 689 -0.62 -22.82 -14.01
C LEU A 689 -0.30 -21.43 -14.53
N LEU A 690 -0.97 -20.41 -14.03
CA LEU A 690 -0.76 -19.02 -14.47
C LEU A 690 -0.38 -18.14 -13.30
N LEU A 691 0.58 -17.24 -13.55
CA LEU A 691 0.94 -16.11 -12.67
C LEU A 691 0.78 -14.84 -13.48
N TYR A 692 0.00 -13.88 -12.98
CA TYR A 692 -0.21 -12.61 -13.66
C TYR A 692 -0.10 -11.43 -12.72
N ASP A 693 0.26 -10.28 -13.26
CA ASP A 693 0.23 -9.01 -12.54
C ASP A 693 -1.21 -8.67 -12.22
N ASN A 694 -1.54 -8.55 -10.94
CA ASN A 694 -2.90 -8.19 -10.50
C ASN A 694 -3.12 -6.67 -10.54
N ILE A 695 -2.61 -6.06 -11.60
CA ILE A 695 -2.56 -4.62 -11.83
C ILE A 695 -2.80 -4.39 -13.32
N PRO A 696 -3.75 -3.51 -13.69
CA PRO A 696 -4.02 -3.20 -15.09
C PRO A 696 -2.76 -2.71 -15.83
N GLY A 697 -2.53 -3.25 -17.03
CA GLY A 697 -1.37 -2.96 -17.86
C GLY A 697 -0.07 -3.63 -17.41
N GLY A 698 -0.05 -4.31 -16.27
CA GLY A 698 1.13 -4.93 -15.69
C GLY A 698 2.21 -3.95 -15.22
N ILE A 699 3.10 -4.41 -14.35
CA ILE A 699 4.24 -3.64 -13.82
C ILE A 699 5.57 -4.40 -13.95
N GLY A 700 5.60 -5.47 -14.75
CA GLY A 700 6.80 -6.25 -15.01
C GLY A 700 7.04 -7.40 -14.04
N LEU A 701 6.10 -7.74 -13.16
CA LEU A 701 6.24 -8.87 -12.24
C LEU A 701 6.14 -10.21 -12.97
N ALA A 702 5.23 -10.34 -13.95
CA ALA A 702 5.10 -11.53 -14.78
C ALA A 702 6.36 -11.77 -15.62
N GLN A 703 6.97 -10.71 -16.21
CA GLN A 703 8.24 -10.80 -16.92
C GLN A 703 9.38 -11.24 -15.99
N LYS A 704 9.44 -10.69 -14.76
CA LYS A 704 10.41 -11.10 -13.75
C LYS A 704 10.18 -12.55 -13.31
N ALA A 705 8.93 -12.97 -13.12
CA ALA A 705 8.56 -14.35 -12.81
C ALA A 705 8.98 -15.29 -13.93
N TYR A 706 8.78 -14.92 -15.20
CA TYR A 706 9.23 -15.69 -16.36
C TYR A 706 10.75 -15.89 -16.37
N ALA A 707 11.53 -14.82 -16.08
CA ALA A 707 12.98 -14.91 -15.97
C ALA A 707 13.43 -15.81 -14.80
N MET A 708 12.64 -15.87 -13.72
CA MET A 708 12.93 -16.65 -12.52
C MET A 708 12.15 -17.99 -12.45
N ARG A 709 11.47 -18.39 -13.52
CA ARG A 709 10.48 -19.49 -13.55
C ARG A 709 11.00 -20.81 -12.94
N LYS A 710 12.25 -21.19 -13.24
CA LYS A 710 12.88 -22.38 -12.70
C LYS A 710 13.10 -22.28 -11.21
N LEU A 711 13.66 -21.15 -10.74
CA LEU A 711 13.88 -20.89 -9.32
C LEU A 711 12.59 -20.93 -8.50
N LEU A 712 11.48 -20.41 -9.05
CA LEU A 712 10.18 -20.42 -8.37
C LEU A 712 9.68 -21.86 -8.15
N LEU A 713 9.79 -22.72 -9.16
CA LEU A 713 9.42 -24.14 -9.05
C LEU A 713 10.32 -24.90 -8.08
N GLU A 714 11.64 -24.70 -8.15
CA GLU A 714 12.62 -25.31 -7.23
C GLU A 714 12.33 -24.92 -5.77
N GLN A 715 12.06 -23.66 -5.50
CA GLN A 715 11.71 -23.20 -4.16
C GLN A 715 10.36 -23.75 -3.68
N ALA A 716 9.36 -23.84 -4.56
CA ALA A 716 8.09 -24.47 -4.23
C ALA A 716 8.27 -25.95 -3.86
N LEU A 717 9.10 -26.67 -4.61
CA LEU A 717 9.46 -28.06 -4.32
C LEU A 717 10.19 -28.19 -2.97
N GLN A 718 11.11 -27.27 -2.67
CA GLN A 718 11.81 -27.26 -1.40
C GLN A 718 10.84 -27.07 -0.21
N VAL A 719 9.92 -26.10 -0.30
CA VAL A 719 8.94 -25.84 0.77
C VAL A 719 8.06 -27.04 1.05
N VAL A 720 7.59 -27.74 0.03
CA VAL A 720 6.72 -28.92 0.23
C VAL A 720 7.48 -30.13 0.78
N ARG A 721 8.76 -30.31 0.40
CA ARG A 721 9.63 -31.39 0.89
C ARG A 721 10.01 -31.18 2.35
N ASP A 722 10.33 -29.94 2.75
CA ASP A 722 10.72 -29.59 4.11
C ASP A 722 9.53 -29.60 5.08
N CYS A 723 8.30 -29.59 4.59
CA CYS A 723 7.12 -29.60 5.43
C CYS A 723 6.88 -30.98 6.07
N ALA A 724 6.88 -31.05 7.40
CA ALA A 724 6.72 -32.29 8.16
C ALA A 724 5.32 -32.93 8.10
N CYS A 725 4.32 -32.28 7.47
CA CYS A 725 2.99 -32.85 7.31
C CYS A 725 2.99 -34.05 6.36
N ARG A 726 2.08 -35.01 6.59
CA ARG A 726 2.02 -36.23 5.75
C ARG A 726 1.25 -36.03 4.44
N GLN A 727 0.06 -35.45 4.49
CA GLN A 727 -0.88 -35.36 3.37
C GLN A 727 -1.14 -33.94 2.89
N GLY A 728 -0.68 -32.94 3.61
CA GLY A 728 -0.88 -31.52 3.33
C GLY A 728 -1.28 -30.75 4.59
N CYS A 729 -1.01 -29.47 4.60
CA CYS A 729 -1.38 -28.56 5.68
C CYS A 729 -1.46 -27.12 5.13
N PRO A 730 -2.11 -26.19 5.85
CA PRO A 730 -2.18 -24.78 5.44
C PRO A 730 -0.83 -24.09 5.21
N GLY A 731 0.25 -24.62 5.81
CA GLY A 731 1.61 -24.08 5.65
C GLY A 731 2.35 -24.54 4.39
N CYS A 732 1.78 -25.43 3.56
CA CYS A 732 2.37 -25.88 2.29
C CYS A 732 1.33 -25.96 1.18
N VAL A 733 0.89 -27.15 0.79
CA VAL A 733 -0.02 -27.36 -0.35
C VAL A 733 -1.49 -27.04 -0.06
N GLY A 734 -1.87 -26.88 1.20
CA GLY A 734 -3.25 -26.71 1.66
C GLY A 734 -3.72 -27.84 2.56
N PRO A 735 -4.84 -27.67 3.27
CA PRO A 735 -5.41 -28.71 4.14
C PRO A 735 -6.03 -29.84 3.32
N VAL A 736 -5.97 -31.08 3.85
CA VAL A 736 -6.49 -32.30 3.19
C VAL A 736 -7.94 -32.18 2.75
N GLY A 737 -8.77 -31.43 3.50
CA GLY A 737 -10.17 -31.19 3.14
C GLY A 737 -10.37 -30.40 1.82
N GLU A 738 -9.34 -29.69 1.35
CA GLU A 738 -9.35 -28.92 0.10
C GLU A 738 -8.64 -29.65 -1.03
N ILE A 739 -7.46 -30.22 -0.74
CA ILE A 739 -6.57 -30.80 -1.76
C ILE A 739 -6.66 -32.35 -1.85
N GLY A 740 -7.51 -33.01 -1.04
CA GLY A 740 -7.57 -34.47 -0.95
C GLY A 740 -6.34 -35.10 -0.30
N GLU A 741 -6.39 -36.41 -0.07
CA GLU A 741 -5.30 -37.14 0.62
C GLU A 741 -4.01 -37.24 -0.21
N ASP A 742 -4.12 -37.28 -1.52
CA ASP A 742 -3.01 -37.44 -2.49
C ASP A 742 -2.45 -36.09 -2.97
N GLY A 743 -3.06 -34.96 -2.61
CA GLY A 743 -2.72 -33.64 -3.13
C GLY A 743 -1.26 -33.24 -2.90
N LYS A 744 -0.68 -33.58 -1.73
CA LYS A 744 0.74 -33.32 -1.46
C LYS A 744 1.67 -34.16 -2.35
N ALA A 745 1.41 -35.43 -2.45
CA ALA A 745 2.24 -36.35 -3.27
C ALA A 745 2.16 -35.97 -4.75
N THR A 746 0.98 -35.63 -5.24
CA THR A 746 0.77 -35.17 -6.62
C THR A 746 1.45 -33.82 -6.88
N ALA A 747 1.36 -32.87 -5.97
CA ALA A 747 2.05 -31.57 -6.10
C ALA A 747 3.57 -31.74 -6.19
N ILE A 748 4.15 -32.64 -5.39
CA ILE A 748 5.60 -32.96 -5.45
C ILE A 748 5.94 -33.54 -6.83
N ALA A 749 5.17 -34.54 -7.32
CA ALA A 749 5.42 -35.16 -8.61
C ALA A 749 5.29 -34.19 -9.79
N LEU A 750 4.33 -33.25 -9.73
CA LEU A 750 4.19 -32.20 -10.74
C LEU A 750 5.38 -31.23 -10.71
N LEU A 751 5.81 -30.80 -9.52
CA LEU A 751 6.96 -29.89 -9.39
C LEU A 751 8.28 -30.56 -9.82
N GLU A 752 8.50 -31.82 -9.47
CA GLU A 752 9.67 -32.58 -9.93
C GLU A 752 9.73 -32.62 -11.45
N ALA A 753 8.63 -32.98 -12.09
CA ALA A 753 8.57 -33.05 -13.56
C ALA A 753 8.67 -31.68 -14.26
N LEU A 754 8.31 -30.57 -13.59
CA LEU A 754 8.45 -29.23 -14.16
C LEU A 754 9.84 -28.60 -13.87
N THR A 755 10.61 -29.18 -12.97
CA THR A 755 11.99 -28.73 -12.64
C THR A 755 13.08 -29.51 -13.35
N GLU A 756 12.79 -30.75 -13.78
CA GLU A 756 13.67 -31.56 -14.66
C GLU A 756 13.77 -30.92 -16.04
#